data_87dd2059b6a95bb3304c110f5882e5bc
#
_entry.id   87dd2059b6a95bb3304c110f5882e5bc
#
_cell.length_a   1.000
_cell.length_b   1.000
_cell.length_c   1.000
_cell.angle_alpha   90.00
_cell.angle_beta   90.00
_cell.angle_gamma   90.00
#
_symmetry.space_group_name_H-M   'P 1'
#
loop_
_entity.id
_entity.type
_entity.pdbx_description
1 polymer ?
#
loop_
_entity_poly.entity_id
_entity_poly.type
_entity_poly.pdbx_seq_one_letter_code
_entity_poly.pdbx_strand_id
1 'polypeptide(L)'
;MIFALAGNQNCGKTTLFNALTGSNQHVGNFPGVTVDQKMGSIKGAKNCSVVDLPGIYSIRPYTQEEIVSRDFILDGKPDGIINIVDATNIERNLYLTLQLLELNLPMVLALNMMDEVRANGGTVNVKKLSESLGIPVIPISAAKNEGVSELADKMVYVAKNRILPKRIDFCSDGPVHRCIHSVAHVIEDHARNISVPPRFCSTKLIEGDEYFADKLELDKNERELIEHSVVEMEHDTGLDRNAALADMRYTFIEKAVSESVVKCRESREHKRSVEIDKILTGKYTALPVFFGVMFLVFWLTFNVIGSRLSDLLSLGIDALTDMCDRGLTAYGINPIVHSLIIDGIFAGVGSVLSFLPIIVTLFFFLSILEDTGYMARVAFVMDKLLRKIGLSGRSFVPMLIGFGCSVPAIMATRTLSSDRDRKMTILLTPYMSCSAKIPIYAVFTAAFFTKYRALVMIGLYATGILLGIIVALILKRTAFRGEPVPFVMELPNYRMPSPKSVFLLLWEKARDFLQRAFTVIFIATIIIWFLQSFDTRLNVVDDSADSLLAMIGKFIAPIFKPLGFGDWRAVTALISGFTAKEAVVSTLSVLMNTGTAQLGSVLPSLFTGLSAVSFLVFTLLYTPCVAAVATIKKELGSRIKTVGVVFMQCAVAYIASFIVYSVGGLFV
;
A
#
# COMPACT_ATOMS: atom_id res chain seq x y z
N MET A 1 -9.03 34.60 2.69
CA MET A 1 -8.74 33.83 3.90
C MET A 1 -8.62 32.37 3.53
N ILE A 2 -7.63 31.68 4.09
CA ILE A 2 -7.38 30.25 3.85
C ILE A 2 -7.62 29.51 5.14
N PHE A 3 -8.48 28.50 5.10
CA PHE A 3 -8.80 27.65 6.25
C PHE A 3 -8.24 26.25 6.09
N ALA A 4 -7.68 25.70 7.16
CA ALA A 4 -7.24 24.32 7.22
C ALA A 4 -8.40 23.44 7.73
N LEU A 5 -8.80 22.41 6.98
CA LEU A 5 -9.74 21.40 7.44
C LEU A 5 -8.95 20.21 8.00
N ALA A 6 -8.95 20.08 9.32
CA ALA A 6 -8.21 19.06 10.06
C ALA A 6 -9.16 18.13 10.80
N GLY A 7 -8.80 16.85 10.91
CA GLY A 7 -9.58 15.86 11.66
C GLY A 7 -9.07 14.44 11.47
N ASN A 8 -9.58 13.52 12.25
CA ASN A 8 -9.19 12.13 12.23
C ASN A 8 -9.60 11.44 10.90
N GLN A 9 -9.02 10.28 10.64
CA GLN A 9 -9.50 9.44 9.54
C GLN A 9 -10.95 9.01 9.83
N ASN A 10 -11.78 8.94 8.80
CA ASN A 10 -13.19 8.54 8.85
C ASN A 10 -14.16 9.47 9.62
N CYS A 11 -13.75 10.63 10.11
CA CYS A 11 -14.64 11.60 10.75
C CYS A 11 -15.60 12.34 9.79
N GLY A 12 -15.56 12.03 8.47
CA GLY A 12 -16.38 12.68 7.45
C GLY A 12 -15.78 13.94 6.83
N LYS A 13 -14.44 14.12 6.91
CA LYS A 13 -13.70 15.29 6.42
C LYS A 13 -13.94 15.58 4.93
N THR A 14 -13.75 14.59 4.05
CA THR A 14 -13.99 14.75 2.61
C THR A 14 -15.46 15.07 2.29
N THR A 15 -16.39 14.50 3.05
CA THR A 15 -17.83 14.80 2.91
C THR A 15 -18.11 16.25 3.26
N LEU A 16 -17.54 16.75 4.37
CA LEU A 16 -17.67 18.16 4.78
C LEU A 16 -16.99 19.10 3.77
N PHE A 17 -15.80 18.75 3.29
CA PHE A 17 -15.09 19.50 2.25
C PHE A 17 -15.96 19.68 1.00
N ASN A 18 -16.56 18.58 0.51
CA ASN A 18 -17.46 18.60 -0.65
C ASN A 18 -18.73 19.44 -0.38
N ALA A 19 -19.29 19.39 0.82
CA ALA A 19 -20.44 20.18 1.20
C ALA A 19 -20.13 21.70 1.24
N LEU A 20 -18.96 22.06 1.77
CA LEU A 20 -18.48 23.44 1.85
C LEU A 20 -18.14 24.04 0.46
N THR A 21 -17.49 23.25 -0.43
CA THR A 21 -16.93 23.77 -1.68
C THR A 21 -17.78 23.47 -2.92
N GLY A 22 -18.54 22.39 -2.93
CA GLY A 22 -19.30 21.95 -4.10
C GLY A 22 -18.41 21.50 -5.26
N SER A 23 -18.69 22.01 -6.48
CA SER A 23 -17.93 21.67 -7.69
C SER A 23 -16.65 22.51 -7.90
N ASN A 24 -16.39 23.51 -7.06
CA ASN A 24 -15.25 24.43 -7.21
C ASN A 24 -14.04 23.92 -6.43
N GLN A 25 -13.43 22.86 -6.93
CA GLN A 25 -12.28 22.21 -6.30
C GLN A 25 -11.09 22.16 -7.24
N HIS A 26 -9.89 22.40 -6.71
CA HIS A 26 -8.62 22.18 -7.38
C HIS A 26 -7.89 21.05 -6.66
N VAL A 27 -7.45 20.06 -7.44
CA VAL A 27 -6.66 18.92 -6.94
C VAL A 27 -5.24 19.08 -7.45
N GLY A 28 -4.28 19.06 -6.53
CA GLY A 28 -2.86 19.12 -6.80
C GLY A 28 -2.11 18.27 -5.76
N ASN A 29 -0.80 18.36 -5.72
CA ASN A 29 -0.01 17.74 -4.64
C ASN A 29 0.51 18.84 -3.70
N PHE A 30 0.69 18.48 -2.42
CA PHE A 30 1.41 19.36 -1.51
C PHE A 30 2.86 19.55 -1.99
N PRO A 31 3.46 20.74 -1.83
CA PRO A 31 4.82 21.00 -2.29
C PRO A 31 5.83 19.98 -1.77
N GLY A 32 6.61 19.38 -2.68
CA GLY A 32 7.70 18.47 -2.34
C GLY A 32 7.31 17.04 -1.96
N VAL A 33 6.02 16.69 -1.97
CA VAL A 33 5.53 15.35 -1.60
C VAL A 33 4.47 14.82 -2.57
N THR A 34 4.23 13.52 -2.53
CA THR A 34 3.22 12.84 -3.37
C THR A 34 1.83 12.77 -2.73
N VAL A 35 1.56 13.61 -1.73
CA VAL A 35 0.27 13.65 -1.03
C VAL A 35 -0.66 14.63 -1.75
N ASP A 36 -1.87 14.21 -2.06
CA ASP A 36 -2.86 15.01 -2.77
C ASP A 36 -3.32 16.20 -1.92
N GLN A 37 -3.26 17.39 -2.48
CA GLN A 37 -3.81 18.62 -1.93
C GLN A 37 -5.14 18.93 -2.61
N LYS A 38 -6.19 19.04 -1.83
CA LYS A 38 -7.50 19.51 -2.32
C LYS A 38 -7.79 20.89 -1.72
N MET A 39 -7.98 21.86 -2.59
CA MET A 39 -8.34 23.22 -2.21
C MET A 39 -9.63 23.64 -2.92
N GLY A 40 -10.53 24.31 -2.23
CA GLY A 40 -11.78 24.76 -2.81
C GLY A 40 -12.29 26.06 -2.17
N SER A 41 -13.03 26.85 -2.95
CA SER A 41 -13.68 28.06 -2.45
C SER A 41 -14.94 27.72 -1.67
N ILE A 42 -15.13 28.35 -0.51
CA ILE A 42 -16.30 28.12 0.35
C ILE A 42 -17.53 28.78 -0.28
N LYS A 43 -18.63 28.01 -0.41
CA LYS A 43 -19.91 28.53 -0.89
C LYS A 43 -20.44 29.63 0.02
N GLY A 44 -20.87 30.75 -0.57
CA GLY A 44 -21.43 31.85 0.19
C GLY A 44 -20.42 32.81 0.84
N ALA A 45 -19.13 32.44 0.92
CA ALA A 45 -18.09 33.27 1.52
C ALA A 45 -17.10 33.77 0.46
N LYS A 46 -17.21 35.05 0.04
CA LYS A 46 -16.31 35.64 -0.95
C LYS A 46 -14.86 35.65 -0.43
N ASN A 47 -13.91 35.26 -1.27
CA ASN A 47 -12.47 35.23 -0.98
C ASN A 47 -12.08 34.31 0.21
N CYS A 48 -12.84 33.26 0.46
CA CYS A 48 -12.53 32.25 1.46
C CYS A 48 -12.35 30.90 0.81
N SER A 49 -11.22 30.27 1.09
CA SER A 49 -10.88 28.94 0.58
C SER A 49 -10.60 27.98 1.73
N VAL A 50 -10.89 26.71 1.54
CA VAL A 50 -10.56 25.65 2.48
C VAL A 50 -9.61 24.64 1.83
N VAL A 51 -8.63 24.19 2.59
CA VAL A 51 -7.67 23.15 2.20
C VAL A 51 -7.99 21.90 3.00
N ASP A 52 -8.24 20.78 2.31
CA ASP A 52 -8.47 19.47 2.93
C ASP A 52 -7.11 18.86 3.30
N LEU A 53 -6.81 18.81 4.60
CA LEU A 53 -5.60 18.15 5.09
C LEU A 53 -5.80 16.65 5.16
N PRO A 54 -4.75 15.84 5.02
CA PRO A 54 -4.80 14.41 5.30
C PRO A 54 -5.41 14.11 6.68
N GLY A 55 -6.10 12.97 6.80
CA GLY A 55 -6.66 12.54 8.09
C GLY A 55 -5.56 12.04 9.02
N ILE A 56 -5.41 12.68 10.17
CA ILE A 56 -4.37 12.39 11.15
C ILE A 56 -4.97 12.16 12.54
N TYR A 57 -4.29 11.37 13.37
CA TYR A 57 -4.68 11.14 14.76
C TYR A 57 -3.91 12.01 15.74
N SER A 58 -2.72 12.43 15.36
CA SER A 58 -1.87 13.33 16.14
C SER A 58 -0.95 14.15 15.23
N ILE A 59 -0.43 15.25 15.74
CA ILE A 59 0.58 16.07 15.07
C ILE A 59 1.97 15.51 15.42
N ARG A 60 2.24 14.26 15.02
CA ARG A 60 3.56 13.62 15.17
C ARG A 60 4.12 13.23 13.80
N PRO A 61 5.44 13.29 13.57
CA PRO A 61 6.05 13.04 12.26
C PRO A 61 6.24 11.54 11.98
N TYR A 62 5.24 10.69 12.24
CA TYR A 62 5.35 9.26 11.93
C TYR A 62 5.00 8.92 10.49
N THR A 63 4.09 9.67 9.88
CA THR A 63 3.64 9.46 8.50
C THR A 63 3.85 10.71 7.66
N GLN A 64 3.97 10.54 6.33
CA GLN A 64 4.04 11.69 5.42
C GLN A 64 2.78 12.56 5.51
N GLU A 65 1.63 11.98 5.76
CA GLU A 65 0.35 12.68 5.92
C GLU A 65 0.37 13.58 7.16
N GLU A 66 0.94 13.10 8.27
CA GLU A 66 1.09 13.89 9.50
C GLU A 66 2.11 15.02 9.35
N ILE A 67 3.22 14.75 8.65
CA ILE A 67 4.23 15.77 8.32
C ILE A 67 3.60 16.88 7.46
N VAL A 68 2.90 16.53 6.40
CA VAL A 68 2.24 17.49 5.50
C VAL A 68 1.22 18.33 6.24
N SER A 69 0.38 17.72 7.09
CA SER A 69 -0.62 18.43 7.87
C SER A 69 0.02 19.37 8.88
N ARG A 70 1.08 18.94 9.58
CA ARG A 70 1.86 19.76 10.50
C ARG A 70 2.49 20.95 9.80
N ASP A 71 3.22 20.70 8.69
CA ASP A 71 3.96 21.74 7.97
C ASP A 71 2.99 22.76 7.36
N PHE A 72 1.83 22.33 6.84
CA PHE A 72 0.81 23.26 6.37
C PHE A 72 0.26 24.14 7.49
N ILE A 73 0.02 23.61 8.68
CA ILE A 73 -0.51 24.38 9.81
C ILE A 73 0.56 25.35 10.36
N LEU A 74 1.82 24.91 10.48
CA LEU A 74 2.91 25.68 11.09
C LEU A 74 3.51 26.71 10.11
N ASP A 75 3.82 26.31 8.90
CA ASP A 75 4.54 27.12 7.92
C ASP A 75 3.59 27.81 6.93
N GLY A 76 2.47 27.15 6.57
CA GLY A 76 1.43 27.71 5.71
C GLY A 76 0.55 28.77 6.39
N LYS A 77 0.59 28.89 7.71
CA LYS A 77 -0.11 29.88 8.55
C LYS A 77 -1.54 30.16 8.08
N PRO A 78 -2.45 29.17 8.13
CA PRO A 78 -3.85 29.40 7.74
C PRO A 78 -4.50 30.46 8.64
N ASP A 79 -5.47 31.20 8.09
CA ASP A 79 -6.23 32.20 8.85
C ASP A 79 -7.09 31.58 9.96
N GLY A 80 -7.32 30.25 9.89
CA GLY A 80 -7.98 29.49 10.94
C GLY A 80 -8.14 28.02 10.60
N ILE A 81 -8.55 27.24 11.61
CA ILE A 81 -8.70 25.78 11.55
C ILE A 81 -10.17 25.39 11.72
N ILE A 82 -10.71 24.60 10.78
CA ILE A 82 -11.96 23.86 10.95
C ILE A 82 -11.57 22.45 11.40
N ASN A 83 -11.77 22.17 12.68
CA ASN A 83 -11.49 20.84 13.21
C ASN A 83 -12.78 20.01 13.20
N ILE A 84 -12.81 18.93 12.41
CA ILE A 84 -13.94 18.02 12.34
C ILE A 84 -13.75 16.84 13.28
N VAL A 85 -14.77 16.59 14.11
CA VAL A 85 -14.81 15.56 15.15
C VAL A 85 -16.03 14.68 14.92
N ASP A 86 -15.83 13.36 14.95
CA ASP A 86 -16.91 12.38 14.95
C ASP A 86 -17.56 12.32 16.36
N ALA A 87 -18.82 12.74 16.45
CA ALA A 87 -19.58 12.77 17.69
C ALA A 87 -19.91 11.37 18.24
N THR A 88 -19.87 10.33 17.40
CA THR A 88 -20.10 8.94 17.83
C THR A 88 -18.88 8.36 18.55
N ASN A 89 -17.70 8.94 18.30
CA ASN A 89 -16.41 8.54 18.86
C ASN A 89 -15.60 9.75 19.36
N ILE A 90 -16.30 10.58 20.16
CA ILE A 90 -15.84 11.93 20.50
C ILE A 90 -14.53 11.93 21.30
N GLU A 91 -14.39 11.01 22.27
CA GLU A 91 -13.22 10.97 23.18
C GLU A 91 -11.90 10.85 22.40
N ARG A 92 -11.88 9.96 21.45
CA ARG A 92 -10.69 9.74 20.62
C ARG A 92 -10.40 10.89 19.66
N ASN A 93 -11.45 11.47 19.09
CA ASN A 93 -11.28 12.56 18.14
C ASN A 93 -10.80 13.86 18.83
N LEU A 94 -11.19 14.09 20.08
CA LEU A 94 -10.75 15.24 20.86
C LEU A 94 -9.25 15.22 21.20
N TYR A 95 -8.58 14.08 21.09
CA TYR A 95 -7.12 14.02 21.30
C TYR A 95 -6.34 14.91 20.31
N LEU A 96 -6.69 14.86 19.03
CA LEU A 96 -6.14 15.76 18.02
C LEU A 96 -6.58 17.19 18.27
N THR A 97 -7.84 17.40 18.68
CA THR A 97 -8.38 18.73 18.99
C THR A 97 -7.53 19.46 20.02
N LEU A 98 -7.13 18.76 21.13
CA LEU A 98 -6.29 19.36 22.15
C LEU A 98 -4.91 19.78 21.62
N GLN A 99 -4.30 18.99 20.76
CA GLN A 99 -3.03 19.36 20.11
C GLN A 99 -3.16 20.56 19.17
N LEU A 100 -4.29 20.68 18.48
CA LEU A 100 -4.57 21.84 17.62
C LEU A 100 -4.82 23.11 18.47
N LEU A 101 -5.44 22.97 19.63
CA LEU A 101 -5.67 24.09 20.56
C LEU A 101 -4.36 24.64 21.13
N GLU A 102 -3.37 23.79 21.39
CA GLU A 102 -2.02 24.20 21.85
C GLU A 102 -1.31 25.12 20.85
N LEU A 103 -1.70 25.10 19.55
CA LEU A 103 -1.18 26.00 18.51
C LEU A 103 -1.70 27.44 18.61
N ASN A 104 -2.74 27.68 19.41
CA ASN A 104 -3.34 28.99 19.66
C ASN A 104 -3.74 29.75 18.37
N LEU A 105 -4.34 29.05 17.41
CA LEU A 105 -4.87 29.62 16.17
C LEU A 105 -6.40 29.75 16.24
N PRO A 106 -7.01 30.70 15.48
CA PRO A 106 -8.47 30.78 15.36
C PRO A 106 -9.05 29.43 14.93
N MET A 107 -9.95 28.85 15.72
CA MET A 107 -10.45 27.51 15.49
C MET A 107 -11.94 27.38 15.79
N VAL A 108 -12.63 26.57 14.97
CA VAL A 108 -14.01 26.12 15.20
C VAL A 108 -14.05 24.61 15.13
N LEU A 109 -14.76 23.98 16.07
CA LEU A 109 -14.98 22.54 16.08
C LEU A 109 -16.30 22.22 15.36
N ALA A 110 -16.22 21.43 14.31
CA ALA A 110 -17.36 20.86 13.59
C ALA A 110 -17.68 19.47 14.19
N LEU A 111 -18.71 19.39 15.01
CA LEU A 111 -19.15 18.15 15.62
C LEU A 111 -20.06 17.39 14.66
N ASN A 112 -19.48 16.44 13.92
CA ASN A 112 -20.13 15.73 12.82
C ASN A 112 -20.84 14.45 13.28
N MET A 113 -21.67 13.85 12.39
CA MET A 113 -22.45 12.64 12.64
C MET A 113 -23.52 12.82 13.74
N MET A 114 -24.00 14.05 13.94
CA MET A 114 -25.03 14.34 14.94
C MET A 114 -26.38 13.66 14.65
N ASP A 115 -26.64 13.31 13.40
CA ASP A 115 -27.78 12.49 12.99
C ASP A 115 -27.66 11.05 13.51
N GLU A 116 -26.48 10.46 13.48
CA GLU A 116 -26.21 9.13 14.05
C GLU A 116 -26.33 9.14 15.59
N VAL A 117 -25.79 10.18 16.25
CA VAL A 117 -25.92 10.37 17.70
C VAL A 117 -27.40 10.41 18.12
N ARG A 118 -28.21 11.22 17.43
CA ARG A 118 -29.65 11.35 17.70
C ARG A 118 -30.42 10.04 17.42
N ALA A 119 -30.09 9.36 16.31
CA ALA A 119 -30.71 8.09 15.95
C ALA A 119 -30.44 6.98 16.98
N ASN A 120 -29.29 7.02 17.66
CA ASN A 120 -28.88 6.05 18.68
C ASN A 120 -29.24 6.49 20.12
N GLY A 121 -30.05 7.55 20.27
CA GLY A 121 -30.54 8.02 21.58
C GLY A 121 -29.50 8.72 22.44
N GLY A 122 -28.39 9.14 21.86
CA GLY A 122 -27.38 9.98 22.50
C GLY A 122 -27.73 11.46 22.39
N THR A 123 -27.15 12.27 23.29
CA THR A 123 -27.24 13.73 23.22
C THR A 123 -25.91 14.37 23.60
N VAL A 124 -25.60 15.49 22.96
CA VAL A 124 -24.41 16.29 23.29
C VAL A 124 -24.86 17.69 23.70
N ASN A 125 -24.45 18.12 24.87
CA ASN A 125 -24.62 19.50 25.30
C ASN A 125 -23.50 20.36 24.66
N VAL A 126 -23.78 20.87 23.46
CA VAL A 126 -22.84 21.66 22.65
C VAL A 126 -22.30 22.87 23.41
N LYS A 127 -23.16 23.52 24.23
CA LYS A 127 -22.76 24.71 25.02
C LYS A 127 -21.70 24.35 26.07
N LYS A 128 -21.95 23.31 26.87
CA LYS A 128 -20.99 22.85 27.88
C LYS A 128 -19.66 22.39 27.24
N LEU A 129 -19.75 21.66 26.11
CA LEU A 129 -18.54 21.22 25.37
C LEU A 129 -17.73 22.42 24.87
N SER A 130 -18.41 23.45 24.32
CA SER A 130 -17.79 24.69 23.87
C SER A 130 -17.12 25.45 25.01
N GLU A 131 -17.76 25.52 26.18
CA GLU A 131 -17.20 26.14 27.39
C GLU A 131 -15.97 25.36 27.92
N SER A 132 -16.02 24.03 27.92
CA SER A 132 -14.91 23.18 28.37
C SER A 132 -13.68 23.29 27.46
N LEU A 133 -13.89 23.30 26.14
CA LEU A 133 -12.81 23.39 25.14
C LEU A 133 -12.34 24.84 24.90
N GLY A 134 -13.15 25.83 25.25
CA GLY A 134 -12.82 27.26 25.07
C GLY A 134 -12.89 27.72 23.60
N ILE A 135 -13.58 27.00 22.72
CA ILE A 135 -13.79 27.32 21.32
C ILE A 135 -15.27 27.11 20.90
N PRO A 136 -15.74 27.76 19.82
CA PRO A 136 -17.06 27.50 19.28
C PRO A 136 -17.17 26.04 18.77
N VAL A 137 -18.25 25.36 19.14
CA VAL A 137 -18.61 24.03 18.68
C VAL A 137 -19.90 24.13 17.88
N ILE A 138 -19.92 23.65 16.65
CA ILE A 138 -21.07 23.65 15.77
C ILE A 138 -21.48 22.20 15.46
N PRO A 139 -22.70 21.79 15.85
CA PRO A 139 -23.20 20.46 15.54
C PRO A 139 -23.60 20.37 14.06
N ILE A 140 -23.09 19.37 13.33
CA ILE A 140 -23.35 19.20 11.91
C ILE A 140 -23.69 17.74 11.57
N SER A 141 -24.32 17.55 10.41
CA SER A 141 -24.33 16.30 9.65
C SER A 141 -23.87 16.61 8.23
N ALA A 142 -22.60 16.34 7.95
CA ALA A 142 -22.02 16.59 6.63
C ALA A 142 -22.72 15.79 5.52
N ALA A 143 -23.16 14.55 5.83
CA ALA A 143 -23.87 13.69 4.88
C ALA A 143 -25.26 14.23 4.50
N LYS A 144 -25.96 14.91 5.44
CA LYS A 144 -27.27 15.52 5.24
C LYS A 144 -27.20 17.01 4.94
N ASN A 145 -25.99 17.58 4.91
CA ASN A 145 -25.77 19.01 4.74
C ASN A 145 -26.44 19.89 5.83
N GLU A 146 -26.63 19.34 7.06
CA GLU A 146 -27.17 20.07 8.20
C GLU A 146 -26.07 20.85 8.93
N GLY A 147 -26.29 22.10 9.29
CA GLY A 147 -25.37 22.94 10.07
C GLY A 147 -24.11 23.43 9.32
N VAL A 148 -23.93 23.05 8.04
CA VAL A 148 -22.71 23.37 7.26
C VAL A 148 -22.59 24.87 6.97
N SER A 149 -23.71 25.56 6.67
CA SER A 149 -23.70 27.01 6.46
C SER A 149 -23.37 27.78 7.74
N GLU A 150 -23.95 27.37 8.87
CA GLU A 150 -23.65 27.97 10.18
C GLU A 150 -22.18 27.79 10.57
N LEU A 151 -21.60 26.64 10.27
CA LEU A 151 -20.17 26.36 10.47
C LEU A 151 -19.30 27.32 9.65
N ALA A 152 -19.62 27.51 8.36
CA ALA A 152 -18.87 28.40 7.48
C ALA A 152 -18.95 29.86 7.95
N ASP A 153 -20.13 30.37 8.29
CA ASP A 153 -20.33 31.73 8.79
C ASP A 153 -19.59 31.94 10.11
N LYS A 154 -19.67 30.98 11.02
CA LYS A 154 -18.97 31.03 12.31
C LYS A 154 -17.47 31.03 12.17
N MET A 155 -16.92 30.21 11.24
CA MET A 155 -15.49 30.17 10.98
C MET A 155 -14.98 31.49 10.40
N VAL A 156 -15.68 32.04 9.43
CA VAL A 156 -15.35 33.37 8.86
C VAL A 156 -15.38 34.45 9.94
N TYR A 157 -16.38 34.42 10.81
CA TYR A 157 -16.48 35.36 11.94
C TYR A 157 -15.28 35.23 12.91
N VAL A 158 -14.94 33.99 13.30
CA VAL A 158 -13.83 33.73 14.23
C VAL A 158 -12.49 34.15 13.64
N ALA A 159 -12.22 33.85 12.37
CA ALA A 159 -10.99 34.24 11.70
C ALA A 159 -10.88 35.74 11.50
N LYS A 160 -11.97 36.42 11.04
CA LYS A 160 -11.99 37.87 10.81
C LYS A 160 -11.73 38.67 12.08
N ASN A 161 -12.24 38.20 13.22
CA ASN A 161 -12.07 38.84 14.52
C ASN A 161 -10.87 38.30 15.30
N ARG A 162 -10.08 37.37 14.73
CA ARG A 162 -8.93 36.73 15.36
C ARG A 162 -9.25 36.22 16.77
N ILE A 163 -10.39 35.51 16.91
CA ILE A 163 -10.81 34.95 18.17
C ILE A 163 -9.98 33.70 18.45
N LEU A 164 -9.09 33.78 19.44
CA LEU A 164 -8.21 32.70 19.86
C LEU A 164 -8.92 31.78 20.85
N PRO A 165 -8.46 30.51 20.99
CA PRO A 165 -8.95 29.59 22.01
C PRO A 165 -8.79 30.19 23.42
N LYS A 166 -9.84 30.11 24.24
CA LYS A 166 -9.79 30.59 25.62
C LYS A 166 -9.01 29.68 26.56
N ARG A 167 -8.80 28.43 26.15
CA ARG A 167 -8.07 27.43 26.93
C ARG A 167 -7.05 26.74 26.03
N ILE A 168 -5.79 26.79 26.44
CA ILE A 168 -4.66 26.10 25.81
C ILE A 168 -3.94 25.18 26.81
N ASP A 169 -4.26 25.29 28.09
CA ASP A 169 -3.75 24.45 29.15
C ASP A 169 -4.80 23.44 29.62
N PHE A 170 -4.44 22.17 29.52
CA PHE A 170 -5.28 21.02 29.84
C PHE A 170 -4.75 20.22 31.03
N CYS A 171 -3.63 20.67 31.63
CA CYS A 171 -3.04 20.02 32.79
C CYS A 171 -3.81 20.32 34.08
N SER A 172 -3.93 19.31 34.91
CA SER A 172 -4.10 19.52 36.36
C SER A 172 -2.73 19.73 37.02
N ASP A 173 -2.70 20.40 38.17
CA ASP A 173 -1.48 20.55 38.94
C ASP A 173 -0.85 19.18 39.25
N GLY A 174 0.41 19.00 38.87
CA GLY A 174 1.10 17.72 39.01
C GLY A 174 2.47 17.67 38.32
N PRO A 175 3.13 16.51 38.31
CA PRO A 175 4.46 16.35 37.71
C PRO A 175 4.52 16.74 36.22
N VAL A 176 3.50 16.35 35.42
CA VAL A 176 3.40 16.69 34.00
C VAL A 176 3.29 18.19 33.78
N HIS A 177 2.47 18.88 34.61
CA HIS A 177 2.32 20.33 34.54
C HIS A 177 3.65 21.03 34.84
N ARG A 178 4.35 20.62 35.92
CA ARG A 178 5.67 21.19 36.28
C ARG A 178 6.67 21.00 35.14
N CYS A 179 6.73 19.80 34.55
CA CYS A 179 7.63 19.51 33.45
C CYS A 179 7.34 20.41 32.23
N ILE A 180 6.08 20.51 31.79
CA ILE A 180 5.71 21.36 30.63
C ILE A 180 6.06 22.83 30.91
N HIS A 181 5.80 23.34 32.10
CA HIS A 181 6.16 24.71 32.50
C HIS A 181 7.67 24.93 32.54
N SER A 182 8.43 24.01 33.14
CA SER A 182 9.90 24.09 33.20
C SER A 182 10.49 24.17 31.78
N VAL A 183 10.07 23.25 30.92
CA VAL A 183 10.52 23.22 29.51
C VAL A 183 10.09 24.50 28.74
N ALA A 184 8.86 24.98 28.97
CA ALA A 184 8.37 26.21 28.33
C ALA A 184 9.21 27.44 28.68
N HIS A 185 9.67 27.55 29.92
CA HIS A 185 10.57 28.64 30.34
C HIS A 185 11.94 28.55 29.66
N VAL A 186 12.50 27.35 29.55
CA VAL A 186 13.81 27.16 28.90
C VAL A 186 13.77 27.58 27.42
N ILE A 187 12.66 27.33 26.72
CA ILE A 187 12.56 27.54 25.28
C ILE A 187 11.80 28.80 24.88
N GLU A 188 11.40 29.66 25.82
CA GLU A 188 10.49 30.79 25.53
C GLU A 188 11.00 31.72 24.45
N ASP A 189 12.28 32.12 24.51
CA ASP A 189 12.89 33.01 23.50
C ASP A 189 13.06 32.31 22.14
N HIS A 190 13.44 31.05 22.13
CA HIS A 190 13.55 30.25 20.91
C HIS A 190 12.19 30.06 20.21
N ALA A 191 11.15 29.77 20.98
CA ALA A 191 9.79 29.60 20.47
C ALA A 191 9.21 30.90 19.87
N ARG A 192 9.52 32.06 20.49
CA ARG A 192 9.16 33.38 19.94
C ARG A 192 9.81 33.64 18.59
N ASN A 193 11.09 33.27 18.42
CA ASN A 193 11.82 33.46 17.16
C ASN A 193 11.18 32.71 16.00
N ILE A 194 10.66 31.51 16.22
CA ILE A 194 9.96 30.71 15.19
C ILE A 194 8.46 30.99 15.13
N SER A 195 7.93 31.91 15.96
CA SER A 195 6.50 32.27 16.03
C SER A 195 5.57 31.09 16.29
N VAL A 196 5.98 30.13 17.13
CA VAL A 196 5.18 28.97 17.57
C VAL A 196 4.97 29.07 19.09
N PRO A 197 3.77 28.75 19.63
CA PRO A 197 3.52 28.84 21.07
C PRO A 197 4.50 27.97 21.88
N PRO A 198 5.12 28.53 22.96
CA PRO A 198 6.09 27.80 23.79
C PRO A 198 5.53 26.48 24.34
N ARG A 199 4.28 26.47 24.77
CA ARG A 199 3.62 25.28 25.28
C ARG A 199 3.55 24.14 24.26
N PHE A 200 3.20 24.44 23.02
CA PHE A 200 3.18 23.44 21.95
C PHE A 200 4.58 22.87 21.70
N CYS A 201 5.59 23.76 21.61
CA CYS A 201 6.99 23.34 21.49
C CYS A 201 7.43 22.46 22.66
N SER A 202 7.05 22.82 23.89
CA SER A 202 7.39 22.03 25.09
C SER A 202 6.81 20.63 25.05
N THR A 203 5.52 20.49 24.71
CA THR A 203 4.91 19.16 24.61
C THR A 203 5.57 18.32 23.52
N LYS A 204 6.03 18.94 22.41
CA LYS A 204 6.75 18.25 21.32
C LYS A 204 8.16 17.82 21.74
N LEU A 205 8.89 18.66 22.45
CA LEU A 205 10.21 18.32 22.98
C LEU A 205 10.14 17.20 24.03
N ILE A 206 9.16 17.26 24.94
CA ILE A 206 8.92 16.19 25.92
C ILE A 206 8.57 14.87 25.19
N GLU A 207 7.79 14.91 24.12
CA GLU A 207 7.51 13.76 23.25
C GLU A 207 8.75 13.22 22.52
N GLY A 208 9.89 13.92 22.54
CA GLY A 208 11.13 13.55 21.85
C GLY A 208 11.12 13.86 20.35
N ASP A 209 10.42 14.90 19.92
CA ASP A 209 10.38 15.31 18.51
C ASP A 209 11.66 16.08 18.13
N GLU A 210 12.60 15.39 17.45
CA GLU A 210 13.90 15.97 17.02
C GLU A 210 13.72 17.15 16.06
N TYR A 211 12.66 17.18 15.26
CA TYR A 211 12.38 18.31 14.36
C TYR A 211 12.26 19.63 15.12
N PHE A 212 11.56 19.64 16.27
CA PHE A 212 11.45 20.84 17.09
C PHE A 212 12.74 21.16 17.85
N ALA A 213 13.50 20.13 18.26
CA ALA A 213 14.81 20.34 18.89
C ALA A 213 15.80 21.04 17.93
N ASP A 214 15.77 20.67 16.66
CA ASP A 214 16.61 21.29 15.63
C ASP A 214 16.06 22.66 15.18
N LYS A 215 14.75 22.79 14.99
CA LYS A 215 14.12 24.06 14.56
C LYS A 215 14.23 25.16 15.60
N LEU A 216 14.32 24.80 16.87
CA LEU A 216 14.53 25.75 17.99
C LEU A 216 16.02 26.08 18.21
N GLU A 217 16.95 25.42 17.49
CA GLU A 217 18.39 25.63 17.62
C GLU A 217 18.90 25.54 19.06
N LEU A 218 18.36 24.53 19.81
CA LEU A 218 18.71 24.34 21.23
C LEU A 218 20.16 23.92 21.41
N ASP A 219 20.84 24.55 22.38
CA ASP A 219 22.19 24.20 22.75
C ASP A 219 22.24 22.88 23.55
N LYS A 220 23.46 22.39 23.83
CA LYS A 220 23.64 21.12 24.52
C LYS A 220 23.14 21.19 25.96
N ASN A 221 23.33 22.32 26.65
CA ASN A 221 22.93 22.49 28.05
C ASN A 221 21.42 22.57 28.18
N GLU A 222 20.75 23.26 27.24
CA GLU A 222 19.30 23.35 27.18
C GLU A 222 18.66 21.98 26.95
N ARG A 223 19.22 21.18 26.04
CA ARG A 223 18.79 19.80 25.79
C ARG A 223 18.95 18.91 27.03
N GLU A 224 20.06 19.05 27.76
CA GLU A 224 20.29 18.32 29.02
C GLU A 224 19.31 18.74 30.12
N LEU A 225 19.00 20.05 30.26
CA LEU A 225 17.99 20.56 31.18
C LEU A 225 16.59 20.04 30.91
N ILE A 226 16.20 20.03 29.62
CA ILE A 226 14.92 19.49 29.19
C ILE A 226 14.84 18.00 29.52
N GLU A 227 15.87 17.24 29.17
CA GLU A 227 15.90 15.79 29.43
C GLU A 227 15.86 15.49 30.93
N HIS A 228 16.54 16.30 31.77
CA HIS A 228 16.47 16.16 33.22
C HIS A 228 15.03 16.35 33.74
N SER A 229 14.33 17.40 33.29
CA SER A 229 12.94 17.67 33.68
C SER A 229 11.99 16.54 33.22
N VAL A 230 12.27 15.92 32.06
CA VAL A 230 11.50 14.79 31.53
C VAL A 230 11.74 13.53 32.36
N VAL A 231 13.00 13.22 32.71
CA VAL A 231 13.34 12.05 33.56
C VAL A 231 12.73 12.19 34.96
N GLU A 232 12.73 13.39 35.53
CA GLU A 232 12.06 13.66 36.82
C GLU A 232 10.55 13.38 36.71
N MET A 233 9.90 13.86 35.67
CA MET A 233 8.48 13.59 35.42
C MET A 233 8.19 12.09 35.23
N GLU A 234 9.03 11.36 34.47
CA GLU A 234 8.90 9.91 34.31
C GLU A 234 9.03 9.15 35.63
N HIS A 235 9.97 9.58 36.47
CA HIS A 235 10.17 9.01 37.82
C HIS A 235 8.96 9.28 38.72
N ASP A 236 8.46 10.52 38.75
CA ASP A 236 7.35 10.93 39.62
C ASP A 236 6.01 10.31 39.21
N THR A 237 5.79 10.11 37.89
CA THR A 237 4.55 9.53 37.37
C THR A 237 4.58 8.01 37.28
N GLY A 238 5.76 7.40 37.21
CA GLY A 238 5.95 5.98 36.91
C GLY A 238 5.56 5.59 35.47
N LEU A 239 5.35 6.57 34.58
CA LEU A 239 4.97 6.41 33.20
C LEU A 239 6.10 6.93 32.28
N ASP A 240 6.25 6.36 31.08
CA ASP A 240 7.10 6.98 30.07
C ASP A 240 6.51 8.33 29.62
N ARG A 241 7.36 9.22 29.08
CA ARG A 241 7.00 10.58 28.66
C ARG A 241 5.77 10.65 27.75
N ASN A 242 5.62 9.69 26.87
CA ASN A 242 4.51 9.63 25.92
C ASN A 242 3.21 9.20 26.60
N ALA A 243 3.31 8.21 27.50
CA ALA A 243 2.17 7.75 28.29
C ALA A 243 1.71 8.83 29.27
N ALA A 244 2.62 9.55 29.90
CA ALA A 244 2.29 10.64 30.83
C ALA A 244 1.53 11.80 30.15
N LEU A 245 1.99 12.24 28.98
CA LEU A 245 1.29 13.26 28.19
C LEU A 245 -0.05 12.78 27.64
N ALA A 246 -0.13 11.50 27.24
CA ALA A 246 -1.39 10.92 26.78
C ALA A 246 -2.41 10.82 27.92
N ASP A 247 -2.00 10.36 29.08
CA ASP A 247 -2.84 10.25 30.27
C ASP A 247 -3.40 11.61 30.68
N MET A 248 -2.56 12.64 30.71
CA MET A 248 -2.98 14.03 30.96
C MET A 248 -4.08 14.49 29.99
N ARG A 249 -3.89 14.26 28.69
CA ARG A 249 -4.88 14.65 27.67
C ARG A 249 -6.18 13.84 27.80
N TYR A 250 -6.09 12.53 28.01
CA TYR A 250 -7.28 11.69 28.17
C TYR A 250 -8.05 12.00 29.45
N THR A 251 -7.38 12.28 30.56
CA THR A 251 -8.03 12.73 31.82
C THR A 251 -8.86 13.99 31.59
N PHE A 252 -8.32 14.97 30.86
CA PHE A 252 -9.09 16.17 30.51
C PHE A 252 -10.28 15.84 29.59
N ILE A 253 -10.07 15.01 28.57
CA ILE A 253 -11.11 14.61 27.61
C ILE A 253 -12.25 13.88 28.33
N GLU A 254 -11.94 12.92 29.19
CA GLU A 254 -12.93 12.16 29.97
C GLU A 254 -13.78 13.09 30.82
N LYS A 255 -13.17 14.07 31.48
CA LYS A 255 -13.90 15.07 32.25
C LYS A 255 -14.83 15.90 31.38
N ALA A 256 -14.32 16.47 30.28
CA ALA A 256 -15.10 17.29 29.35
C ALA A 256 -16.27 16.51 28.73
N VAL A 257 -16.05 15.25 28.37
CA VAL A 257 -17.08 14.38 27.75
C VAL A 257 -18.09 13.94 28.80
N SER A 258 -17.67 13.55 30.01
CA SER A 258 -18.61 13.12 31.07
C SER A 258 -19.58 14.22 31.48
N GLU A 259 -19.18 15.51 31.42
CA GLU A 259 -20.01 16.65 31.73
C GLU A 259 -20.94 17.09 30.58
N SER A 260 -20.57 16.78 29.32
CA SER A 260 -21.24 17.32 28.13
C SER A 260 -21.96 16.29 27.24
N VAL A 261 -21.62 15.01 27.37
CA VAL A 261 -22.12 13.97 26.46
C VAL A 261 -22.88 12.88 27.22
N VAL A 262 -24.13 12.67 26.82
CA VAL A 262 -24.86 11.45 27.18
C VAL A 262 -24.55 10.41 26.11
N LYS A 263 -23.75 9.40 26.48
CA LYS A 263 -23.27 8.37 25.53
C LYS A 263 -24.45 7.68 24.84
N CYS A 264 -24.33 7.53 23.54
CA CYS A 264 -25.23 6.70 22.74
C CYS A 264 -25.28 5.27 23.30
N ARG A 265 -26.44 4.62 23.22
CA ARG A 265 -26.45 3.16 23.27
C ARG A 265 -25.62 2.65 22.11
N GLU A 266 -24.71 1.69 22.37
CA GLU A 266 -23.91 1.08 21.31
C GLU A 266 -24.81 0.72 20.12
N SER A 267 -24.43 1.21 18.93
CA SER A 267 -25.21 0.95 17.72
C SER A 267 -25.31 -0.56 17.47
N ARG A 268 -26.42 -1.02 16.92
CA ARG A 268 -26.58 -2.45 16.55
C ARG A 268 -25.48 -2.89 15.58
N GLU A 269 -25.01 -1.99 14.73
CA GLU A 269 -23.91 -2.24 13.78
C GLU A 269 -22.58 -2.42 14.50
N HIS A 270 -22.30 -1.61 15.51
CA HIS A 270 -21.09 -1.75 16.34
C HIS A 270 -21.08 -3.08 17.10
N LYS A 271 -22.22 -3.46 17.73
CA LYS A 271 -22.33 -4.76 18.42
C LYS A 271 -22.12 -5.93 17.48
N ARG A 272 -22.74 -5.90 16.28
CA ARG A 272 -22.51 -6.92 15.25
C ARG A 272 -21.04 -6.96 14.82
N SER A 273 -20.40 -5.81 14.61
CA SER A 273 -18.99 -5.74 14.24
C SER A 273 -18.09 -6.36 15.31
N VAL A 274 -18.35 -6.08 16.60
CA VAL A 274 -17.61 -6.68 17.72
C VAL A 274 -17.82 -8.19 17.80
N GLU A 275 -19.05 -8.69 17.57
CA GLU A 275 -19.32 -10.14 17.55
C GLU A 275 -18.60 -10.85 16.40
N ILE A 276 -18.60 -10.25 15.20
CA ILE A 276 -17.87 -10.77 14.04
C ILE A 276 -16.35 -10.72 14.32
N ASP A 277 -15.86 -9.64 14.91
CA ASP A 277 -14.44 -9.48 15.23
C ASP A 277 -13.92 -10.50 16.24
N LYS A 278 -14.75 -10.98 17.19
CA LYS A 278 -14.37 -12.08 18.09
C LYS A 278 -13.93 -13.34 17.32
N ILE A 279 -14.51 -13.58 16.14
CA ILE A 279 -14.19 -14.73 15.28
C ILE A 279 -13.02 -14.35 14.36
N LEU A 280 -13.12 -13.20 13.67
CA LEU A 280 -12.17 -12.82 12.61
C LEU A 280 -10.81 -12.36 13.15
N THR A 281 -10.73 -11.86 14.38
CA THR A 281 -9.48 -11.43 15.03
C THR A 281 -9.08 -12.30 16.22
N GLY A 282 -9.83 -13.38 16.48
CA GLY A 282 -9.57 -14.30 17.59
C GLY A 282 -8.21 -15.00 17.47
N LYS A 283 -7.55 -15.23 18.61
CA LYS A 283 -6.19 -15.79 18.68
C LYS A 283 -5.98 -17.09 17.87
N TYR A 284 -7.00 -17.95 17.81
CA TYR A 284 -6.93 -19.26 17.14
C TYR A 284 -7.76 -19.31 15.85
N THR A 285 -8.76 -18.45 15.71
CA THR A 285 -9.72 -18.46 14.58
C THR A 285 -9.30 -17.55 13.45
N ALA A 286 -8.56 -16.48 13.72
CA ALA A 286 -8.18 -15.48 12.72
C ALA A 286 -7.44 -16.07 11.52
N LEU A 287 -6.39 -16.87 11.75
CA LEU A 287 -5.60 -17.45 10.66
C LEU A 287 -6.38 -18.52 9.84
N PRO A 288 -7.09 -19.50 10.45
CA PRO A 288 -7.90 -20.44 9.69
C PRO A 288 -8.99 -19.77 8.85
N VAL A 289 -9.70 -18.78 9.41
CA VAL A 289 -10.73 -18.02 8.67
C VAL A 289 -10.10 -17.23 7.53
N PHE A 290 -8.98 -16.57 7.79
CA PHE A 290 -8.24 -15.86 6.75
C PHE A 290 -7.85 -16.79 5.59
N PHE A 291 -7.25 -17.95 5.87
CA PHE A 291 -6.89 -18.91 4.82
C PHE A 291 -8.12 -19.43 4.08
N GLY A 292 -9.25 -19.65 4.77
CA GLY A 292 -10.50 -20.06 4.16
C GLY A 292 -11.08 -19.02 3.20
N VAL A 293 -11.12 -17.75 3.61
CA VAL A 293 -11.58 -16.62 2.77
C VAL A 293 -10.67 -16.45 1.56
N MET A 294 -9.36 -16.48 1.75
CA MET A 294 -8.41 -16.32 0.65
C MET A 294 -8.43 -17.50 -0.32
N PHE A 295 -8.56 -18.72 0.19
CA PHE A 295 -8.76 -19.90 -0.64
C PHE A 295 -10.01 -19.76 -1.52
N LEU A 296 -11.14 -19.32 -0.92
CA LEU A 296 -12.38 -19.09 -1.65
C LEU A 296 -12.21 -18.03 -2.75
N VAL A 297 -11.58 -16.89 -2.43
CA VAL A 297 -11.30 -15.82 -3.40
C VAL A 297 -10.43 -16.32 -4.55
N PHE A 298 -9.34 -17.01 -4.25
CA PHE A 298 -8.45 -17.54 -5.29
C PHE A 298 -9.12 -18.65 -6.11
N TRP A 299 -9.88 -19.53 -5.47
CA TRP A 299 -10.61 -20.58 -6.17
C TRP A 299 -11.65 -20.02 -7.13
N LEU A 300 -12.45 -19.04 -6.69
CA LEU A 300 -13.42 -18.35 -7.56
C LEU A 300 -12.73 -17.60 -8.70
N THR A 301 -11.61 -16.93 -8.42
CA THR A 301 -10.87 -16.16 -9.42
C THR A 301 -10.22 -17.05 -10.47
N PHE A 302 -9.50 -18.10 -10.06
CA PHE A 302 -8.67 -18.88 -10.99
C PHE A 302 -9.37 -20.10 -11.58
N ASN A 303 -10.40 -20.67 -10.92
CA ASN A 303 -11.05 -21.89 -11.40
C ASN A 303 -12.50 -21.72 -11.84
N VAL A 304 -13.21 -20.70 -11.36
CA VAL A 304 -14.65 -20.59 -11.63
C VAL A 304 -14.98 -19.43 -12.56
N ILE A 305 -14.72 -18.20 -12.15
CA ILE A 305 -15.16 -17.00 -12.87
C ILE A 305 -14.06 -16.52 -13.82
N GLY A 306 -12.87 -16.26 -13.29
CA GLY A 306 -11.80 -15.65 -14.07
C GLY A 306 -11.31 -16.53 -15.20
N SER A 307 -11.16 -17.85 -14.99
CA SER A 307 -10.77 -18.79 -16.06
C SER A 307 -11.79 -18.83 -17.20
N ARG A 308 -13.10 -18.98 -16.88
CA ARG A 308 -14.14 -19.03 -17.92
C ARG A 308 -14.23 -17.75 -18.73
N LEU A 309 -14.11 -16.61 -18.09
CA LEU A 309 -14.07 -15.31 -18.78
C LEU A 309 -12.79 -15.15 -19.62
N SER A 310 -11.67 -15.68 -19.13
CA SER A 310 -10.40 -15.72 -19.84
C SER A 310 -10.49 -16.60 -21.08
N ASP A 311 -11.05 -17.81 -20.97
CA ASP A 311 -11.26 -18.72 -22.09
C ASP A 311 -12.17 -18.10 -23.15
N LEU A 312 -13.25 -17.43 -22.73
CA LEU A 312 -14.16 -16.72 -23.66
C LEU A 312 -13.44 -15.58 -24.39
N LEU A 313 -12.61 -14.82 -23.69
CA LEU A 313 -11.83 -13.75 -24.31
C LEU A 313 -10.75 -14.29 -25.24
N SER A 314 -10.10 -15.40 -24.87
CA SER A 314 -9.12 -16.09 -25.74
C SER A 314 -9.77 -16.55 -27.03
N LEU A 315 -10.96 -17.18 -26.98
CA LEU A 315 -11.71 -17.56 -28.18
C LEU A 315 -11.99 -16.36 -29.10
N GLY A 316 -12.31 -15.21 -28.52
CA GLY A 316 -12.50 -13.97 -29.28
C GLY A 316 -11.21 -13.47 -29.94
N ILE A 317 -10.09 -13.52 -29.20
CA ILE A 317 -8.76 -13.13 -29.70
C ILE A 317 -8.31 -14.09 -30.81
N ASP A 318 -8.47 -15.40 -30.63
CA ASP A 318 -8.11 -16.43 -31.60
C ASP A 318 -8.93 -16.26 -32.88
N ALA A 319 -10.24 -16.01 -32.79
CA ALA A 319 -11.09 -15.73 -33.92
C ALA A 319 -10.66 -14.47 -34.69
N LEU A 320 -10.25 -13.41 -33.98
CA LEU A 320 -9.70 -12.20 -34.60
C LEU A 320 -8.37 -12.47 -35.27
N THR A 321 -7.51 -13.27 -34.65
CA THR A 321 -6.21 -13.68 -35.19
C THR A 321 -6.40 -14.48 -36.48
N ASP A 322 -7.28 -15.48 -36.47
CA ASP A 322 -7.61 -16.29 -37.65
C ASP A 322 -8.20 -15.46 -38.80
N MET A 323 -9.04 -14.49 -38.46
CA MET A 323 -9.60 -13.58 -39.46
C MET A 323 -8.52 -12.71 -40.11
N CYS A 324 -7.60 -12.17 -39.28
CA CYS A 324 -6.46 -11.40 -39.77
C CYS A 324 -5.49 -12.27 -40.58
N ASP A 325 -5.19 -13.49 -40.13
CA ASP A 325 -4.32 -14.44 -40.80
C ASP A 325 -4.84 -14.76 -42.23
N ARG A 326 -6.12 -15.12 -42.34
CA ARG A 326 -6.78 -15.35 -43.65
C ARG A 326 -6.76 -14.11 -44.53
N GLY A 327 -7.00 -12.93 -43.96
CA GLY A 327 -6.98 -11.67 -44.71
C GLY A 327 -5.58 -11.34 -45.24
N LEU A 328 -4.55 -11.48 -44.42
CA LEU A 328 -3.16 -11.23 -44.80
C LEU A 328 -2.66 -12.24 -45.84
N THR A 329 -3.02 -13.52 -45.66
CA THR A 329 -2.70 -14.60 -46.61
C THR A 329 -3.39 -14.38 -47.96
N ALA A 330 -4.67 -14.00 -47.97
CA ALA A 330 -5.41 -13.69 -49.19
C ALA A 330 -4.86 -12.46 -49.91
N TYR A 331 -4.32 -11.48 -49.17
CA TYR A 331 -3.69 -10.30 -49.79
C TYR A 331 -2.27 -10.59 -50.31
N GLY A 332 -1.63 -11.71 -49.90
CA GLY A 332 -0.29 -12.10 -50.30
C GLY A 332 0.82 -11.22 -49.75
N ILE A 333 0.69 -10.78 -48.47
CA ILE A 333 1.65 -9.92 -47.84
C ILE A 333 3.00 -10.65 -47.64
N ASN A 334 4.09 -9.88 -47.49
CA ASN A 334 5.42 -10.43 -47.25
C ASN A 334 5.42 -11.32 -45.98
N PRO A 335 5.98 -12.56 -46.06
CA PRO A 335 5.97 -13.51 -44.93
C PRO A 335 6.53 -12.95 -43.62
N ILE A 336 7.52 -12.07 -43.67
CA ILE A 336 8.10 -11.41 -42.50
C ILE A 336 7.07 -10.51 -41.79
N VAL A 337 6.34 -9.71 -42.59
CA VAL A 337 5.31 -8.82 -42.07
C VAL A 337 4.13 -9.63 -41.54
N HIS A 338 3.79 -10.74 -42.20
CA HIS A 338 2.78 -11.67 -41.75
C HIS A 338 3.13 -12.25 -40.38
N SER A 339 4.34 -12.79 -40.21
CA SER A 339 4.83 -13.31 -38.94
C SER A 339 4.90 -12.22 -37.83
N LEU A 340 5.33 -11.00 -38.18
CA LEU A 340 5.32 -9.88 -37.26
C LEU A 340 3.91 -9.61 -36.69
N ILE A 341 2.92 -9.62 -37.57
CA ILE A 341 1.54 -9.32 -37.17
C ILE A 341 0.96 -10.47 -36.36
N ILE A 342 1.05 -11.71 -36.86
CA ILE A 342 0.42 -12.88 -36.22
C ILE A 342 1.22 -13.31 -34.99
N ASP A 343 2.52 -13.62 -35.13
CA ASP A 343 3.34 -14.21 -34.08
C ASP A 343 3.89 -13.13 -33.10
N GLY A 344 4.21 -11.94 -33.64
CA GLY A 344 4.74 -10.85 -32.81
C GLY A 344 3.64 -10.08 -32.07
N ILE A 345 2.59 -9.63 -32.78
CA ILE A 345 1.58 -8.73 -32.21
C ILE A 345 0.41 -9.54 -31.63
N PHE A 346 -0.29 -10.34 -32.44
CA PHE A 346 -1.48 -11.04 -31.96
C PHE A 346 -1.15 -12.09 -30.91
N ALA A 347 -0.16 -12.94 -31.12
CA ALA A 347 0.25 -13.93 -30.13
C ALA A 347 0.78 -13.28 -28.85
N GLY A 348 1.63 -12.23 -28.97
CA GLY A 348 2.22 -11.55 -27.83
C GLY A 348 1.22 -10.73 -27.00
N VAL A 349 0.45 -9.86 -27.64
CA VAL A 349 -0.54 -9.02 -26.95
C VAL A 349 -1.76 -9.84 -26.55
N GLY A 350 -2.19 -10.77 -27.37
CA GLY A 350 -3.34 -11.64 -27.12
C GLY A 350 -3.16 -12.48 -25.87
N SER A 351 -1.96 -13.08 -25.67
CA SER A 351 -1.65 -13.85 -24.46
C SER A 351 -1.77 -13.01 -23.19
N VAL A 352 -1.40 -11.74 -23.24
CA VAL A 352 -1.50 -10.83 -22.08
C VAL A 352 -2.93 -10.36 -21.84
N LEU A 353 -3.68 -10.08 -22.91
CA LEU A 353 -5.08 -9.67 -22.80
C LEU A 353 -5.96 -10.78 -22.24
N SER A 354 -5.66 -12.05 -22.57
CA SER A 354 -6.41 -13.19 -22.04
C SER A 354 -6.38 -13.27 -20.49
N PHE A 355 -5.37 -12.71 -19.83
CA PHE A 355 -5.32 -12.62 -18.36
C PHE A 355 -6.11 -11.47 -17.76
N LEU A 356 -6.58 -10.50 -18.57
CA LEU A 356 -7.33 -9.34 -18.06
C LEU A 356 -8.57 -9.74 -17.24
N PRO A 357 -9.42 -10.70 -17.66
CA PRO A 357 -10.58 -11.10 -16.88
C PRO A 357 -10.22 -11.69 -15.50
N ILE A 358 -9.13 -12.46 -15.43
CA ILE A 358 -8.65 -13.02 -14.17
C ILE A 358 -8.23 -11.89 -13.22
N ILE A 359 -7.51 -10.90 -13.72
CA ILE A 359 -7.05 -9.75 -12.96
C ILE A 359 -8.23 -8.91 -12.46
N VAL A 360 -9.21 -8.62 -13.32
CA VAL A 360 -10.42 -7.87 -12.96
C VAL A 360 -11.24 -8.61 -11.91
N THR A 361 -11.40 -9.94 -12.06
CA THR A 361 -12.11 -10.78 -11.08
C THR A 361 -11.39 -10.79 -9.72
N LEU A 362 -10.07 -10.87 -9.72
CA LEU A 362 -9.27 -10.79 -8.49
C LEU A 362 -9.47 -9.44 -7.78
N PHE A 363 -9.38 -8.34 -8.53
CA PHE A 363 -9.62 -7.00 -7.97
C PHE A 363 -11.04 -6.81 -7.48
N PHE A 364 -12.03 -7.42 -8.13
CA PHE A 364 -13.42 -7.39 -7.68
C PHE A 364 -13.54 -7.96 -6.25
N PHE A 365 -13.02 -9.15 -6.01
CA PHE A 365 -13.06 -9.74 -4.68
C PHE A 365 -12.23 -8.96 -3.66
N LEU A 366 -11.04 -8.51 -4.05
CA LEU A 366 -10.18 -7.72 -3.16
C LEU A 366 -10.84 -6.38 -2.78
N SER A 367 -11.51 -5.71 -3.72
CA SER A 367 -12.25 -4.48 -3.45
C SER A 367 -13.39 -4.71 -2.45
N ILE A 368 -14.12 -5.82 -2.58
CA ILE A 368 -15.15 -6.20 -1.62
C ILE A 368 -14.54 -6.41 -0.22
N LEU A 369 -13.43 -7.12 -0.11
CA LEU A 369 -12.74 -7.36 1.16
C LEU A 369 -12.20 -6.06 1.78
N GLU A 370 -11.75 -5.12 0.95
CA GLU A 370 -11.27 -3.81 1.37
C GLU A 370 -12.42 -2.92 1.87
N ASP A 371 -13.47 -2.76 1.06
CA ASP A 371 -14.62 -1.92 1.37
C ASP A 371 -15.41 -2.43 2.60
N THR A 372 -15.49 -3.76 2.79
CA THR A 372 -16.10 -4.34 3.98
C THR A 372 -15.30 -4.10 5.25
N GLY A 373 -14.03 -3.67 5.15
CA GLY A 373 -13.12 -3.49 6.28
C GLY A 373 -12.43 -4.77 6.75
N TYR A 374 -12.60 -5.90 6.03
CA TYR A 374 -11.95 -7.17 6.37
C TYR A 374 -10.43 -7.09 6.28
N MET A 375 -9.90 -6.38 5.27
CA MET A 375 -8.45 -6.23 5.09
C MET A 375 -7.77 -5.49 6.25
N ALA A 376 -8.47 -4.57 6.92
CA ALA A 376 -7.96 -3.92 8.12
C ALA A 376 -7.78 -4.91 9.29
N ARG A 377 -8.70 -5.89 9.44
CA ARG A 377 -8.58 -6.96 10.45
C ARG A 377 -7.42 -7.89 10.17
N VAL A 378 -7.27 -8.28 8.91
CA VAL A 378 -6.13 -9.09 8.47
C VAL A 378 -4.80 -8.38 8.77
N ALA A 379 -4.70 -7.10 8.42
CA ALA A 379 -3.52 -6.29 8.72
C ALA A 379 -3.26 -6.20 10.23
N PHE A 380 -4.29 -6.05 11.07
CA PHE A 380 -4.18 -6.05 12.52
C PHE A 380 -3.64 -7.37 13.07
N VAL A 381 -4.21 -8.50 12.64
CA VAL A 381 -3.77 -9.84 13.09
C VAL A 381 -2.32 -10.12 12.69
N MET A 382 -1.95 -9.73 11.47
CA MET A 382 -0.61 -9.99 10.91
C MET A 382 0.46 -9.02 11.42
N ASP A 383 0.10 -7.89 12.03
CA ASP A 383 1.03 -6.86 12.49
C ASP A 383 2.08 -7.42 13.46
N LYS A 384 1.66 -8.24 14.43
CA LYS A 384 2.58 -8.88 15.39
C LYS A 384 3.65 -9.75 14.75
N LEU A 385 3.30 -10.45 13.65
CA LEU A 385 4.24 -11.32 12.93
C LEU A 385 5.17 -10.51 12.04
N LEU A 386 4.61 -9.54 11.29
CA LEU A 386 5.37 -8.74 10.33
C LEU A 386 6.35 -7.77 11.00
N ARG A 387 6.04 -7.25 12.17
CA ARG A 387 6.99 -6.43 12.96
C ARG A 387 8.28 -7.14 13.28
N LYS A 388 8.25 -8.46 13.51
CA LYS A 388 9.47 -9.24 13.76
C LYS A 388 10.44 -9.18 12.58
N ILE A 389 9.92 -9.13 11.37
CA ILE A 389 10.72 -9.02 10.14
C ILE A 389 10.91 -7.57 9.66
N GLY A 390 10.43 -6.58 10.44
CA GLY A 390 10.63 -5.16 10.19
C GLY A 390 9.61 -4.51 9.27
N LEU A 391 8.41 -5.09 9.12
CA LEU A 391 7.30 -4.56 8.34
C LEU A 391 6.09 -4.26 9.23
N SER A 392 5.25 -3.32 8.81
CA SER A 392 3.93 -3.09 9.42
C SER A 392 2.91 -4.11 8.92
N GLY A 393 1.84 -4.34 9.69
CA GLY A 393 0.76 -5.26 9.31
C GLY A 393 0.09 -4.94 7.97
N ARG A 394 0.05 -3.66 7.59
CA ARG A 394 -0.49 -3.23 6.29
C ARG A 394 0.31 -3.77 5.10
N SER A 395 1.60 -4.04 5.26
CA SER A 395 2.44 -4.63 4.20
C SER A 395 1.99 -6.03 3.79
N PHE A 396 1.21 -6.72 4.65
CA PHE A 396 0.69 -8.04 4.35
C PHE A 396 -0.25 -8.06 3.14
N VAL A 397 -1.08 -7.04 3.00
CA VAL A 397 -2.07 -6.95 1.90
C VAL A 397 -1.40 -6.94 0.52
N PRO A 398 -0.44 -6.06 0.22
CA PRO A 398 0.33 -6.12 -1.02
C PRO A 398 1.04 -7.46 -1.24
N MET A 399 1.66 -8.02 -0.20
CA MET A 399 2.35 -9.31 -0.32
C MET A 399 1.39 -10.44 -0.67
N LEU A 400 0.19 -10.44 -0.09
CA LEU A 400 -0.86 -11.39 -0.40
C LEU A 400 -1.33 -11.30 -1.86
N ILE A 401 -1.57 -10.08 -2.35
CA ILE A 401 -1.92 -9.83 -3.76
C ILE A 401 -0.81 -10.37 -4.68
N GLY A 402 0.44 -10.38 -4.21
CA GLY A 402 1.60 -10.91 -4.92
C GLY A 402 1.50 -12.38 -5.31
N PHE A 403 0.73 -13.19 -4.59
CA PHE A 403 0.44 -14.57 -4.98
C PHE A 403 -0.45 -14.66 -6.22
N GLY A 404 -1.27 -13.66 -6.47
CA GLY A 404 -2.01 -13.54 -7.72
C GLY A 404 -1.17 -12.92 -8.82
N CYS A 405 -0.74 -11.67 -8.65
CA CYS A 405 0.08 -10.94 -9.62
C CYS A 405 0.94 -9.88 -8.93
N SER A 406 2.23 -9.83 -9.28
CA SER A 406 3.18 -8.87 -8.71
C SER A 406 2.88 -7.41 -9.12
N VAL A 407 2.30 -7.15 -10.29
CA VAL A 407 2.01 -5.79 -10.76
C VAL A 407 1.02 -5.07 -9.84
N PRO A 408 -0.21 -5.59 -9.62
CA PRO A 408 -1.15 -4.98 -8.69
C PRO A 408 -0.65 -4.96 -7.25
N ALA A 409 0.11 -5.97 -6.85
CA ALA A 409 0.72 -6.04 -5.53
C ALA A 409 1.66 -4.86 -5.25
N ILE A 410 2.56 -4.55 -6.20
CA ILE A 410 3.47 -3.41 -6.10
C ILE A 410 2.68 -2.09 -6.12
N MET A 411 1.62 -1.98 -6.92
CA MET A 411 0.74 -0.79 -6.93
C MET A 411 0.01 -0.60 -5.61
N ALA A 412 -0.44 -1.69 -4.97
CA ALA A 412 -1.11 -1.63 -3.68
C ALA A 412 -0.21 -1.11 -2.55
N THR A 413 1.11 -1.13 -2.72
CA THR A 413 2.03 -0.54 -1.72
C THR A 413 1.87 0.97 -1.54
N ARG A 414 1.17 1.67 -2.44
CA ARG A 414 0.83 3.09 -2.31
C ARG A 414 -0.04 3.40 -1.09
N THR A 415 -0.79 2.41 -0.60
CA THR A 415 -1.62 2.55 0.60
C THR A 415 -0.80 2.52 1.90
N LEU A 416 0.49 2.23 1.81
CA LEU A 416 1.40 2.23 2.96
C LEU A 416 1.85 3.65 3.28
N SER A 417 1.63 4.07 4.50
CA SER A 417 1.95 5.42 4.99
C SER A 417 3.45 5.66 5.17
N SER A 418 4.24 4.60 5.43
CA SER A 418 5.69 4.69 5.59
C SER A 418 6.42 4.44 4.26
N ASP A 419 7.23 5.39 3.82
CA ASP A 419 8.07 5.23 2.61
C ASP A 419 9.09 4.09 2.75
N ARG A 420 9.59 3.85 3.99
CA ARG A 420 10.44 2.72 4.35
C ARG A 420 9.71 1.39 4.13
N ASP A 421 8.53 1.22 4.74
CA ASP A 421 7.74 -0.01 4.63
C ASP A 421 7.27 -0.24 3.19
N ARG A 422 6.92 0.84 2.48
CA ARG A 422 6.56 0.80 1.06
C ARG A 422 7.69 0.25 0.21
N LYS A 423 8.90 0.83 0.31
CA LYS A 423 10.06 0.37 -0.45
C LYS A 423 10.43 -1.07 -0.11
N MET A 424 10.45 -1.41 1.17
CA MET A 424 10.75 -2.77 1.63
C MET A 424 9.73 -3.78 1.11
N THR A 425 8.44 -3.46 1.14
CA THR A 425 7.36 -4.30 0.61
C THR A 425 7.48 -4.49 -0.91
N ILE A 426 7.81 -3.42 -1.67
CA ILE A 426 8.09 -3.52 -3.12
C ILE A 426 9.21 -4.53 -3.42
N LEU A 427 10.28 -4.52 -2.62
CA LEU A 427 11.42 -5.43 -2.78
C LEU A 427 11.05 -6.89 -2.48
N LEU A 428 10.15 -7.12 -1.53
CA LEU A 428 9.77 -8.46 -1.06
C LEU A 428 8.64 -9.08 -1.87
N THR A 429 7.77 -8.27 -2.47
CA THR A 429 6.61 -8.76 -3.25
C THR A 429 6.98 -9.78 -4.34
N PRO A 430 8.06 -9.65 -5.14
CA PRO A 430 8.40 -10.62 -6.18
C PRO A 430 8.81 -12.02 -5.70
N TYR A 431 9.13 -12.18 -4.41
CA TYR A 431 9.39 -13.50 -3.81
C TYR A 431 8.12 -14.32 -3.64
N MET A 432 6.94 -13.67 -3.65
CA MET A 432 5.66 -14.35 -3.68
C MET A 432 5.43 -14.96 -5.06
N SER A 433 5.01 -16.22 -5.08
CA SER A 433 4.81 -16.96 -6.33
C SER A 433 3.52 -16.51 -7.02
N CYS A 434 3.61 -15.74 -8.11
CA CYS A 434 2.44 -15.32 -8.87
C CYS A 434 1.84 -16.45 -9.72
N SER A 435 0.59 -16.30 -10.15
CA SER A 435 -0.15 -17.29 -10.95
C SER A 435 0.53 -17.65 -12.28
N ALA A 436 1.23 -16.72 -12.91
CA ALA A 436 1.96 -16.96 -14.17
C ALA A 436 3.13 -17.97 -14.04
N LYS A 437 3.57 -18.29 -12.82
CA LYS A 437 4.58 -19.33 -12.57
C LYS A 437 3.97 -20.73 -12.46
N ILE A 438 2.67 -20.85 -12.21
CA ILE A 438 1.97 -22.13 -12.01
C ILE A 438 2.12 -23.08 -13.21
N PRO A 439 1.97 -22.66 -14.49
CA PRO A 439 2.17 -23.54 -15.63
C PRO A 439 3.56 -24.17 -15.68
N ILE A 440 4.61 -23.40 -15.32
CA ILE A 440 5.99 -23.93 -15.25
C ILE A 440 6.08 -25.03 -14.20
N TYR A 441 5.55 -24.75 -12.99
CA TYR A 441 5.55 -25.76 -11.90
C TYR A 441 4.77 -27.02 -12.29
N ALA A 442 3.61 -26.85 -12.93
CA ALA A 442 2.76 -27.95 -13.34
C ALA A 442 3.46 -28.88 -14.33
N VAL A 443 4.11 -28.33 -15.36
CA VAL A 443 4.81 -29.10 -16.40
C VAL A 443 6.02 -29.84 -15.79
N PHE A 444 6.86 -29.14 -15.03
CA PHE A 444 8.05 -29.76 -14.42
C PHE A 444 7.70 -30.79 -13.34
N THR A 445 6.70 -30.51 -12.48
CA THR A 445 6.29 -31.48 -11.47
C THR A 445 5.60 -32.70 -12.08
N ALA A 446 4.92 -32.53 -13.22
CA ALA A 446 4.36 -33.64 -13.96
C ALA A 446 5.46 -34.52 -14.61
N ALA A 447 6.55 -33.93 -15.09
CA ALA A 447 7.66 -34.65 -15.72
C ALA A 447 8.53 -35.41 -14.71
N PHE A 448 8.87 -34.78 -13.58
CA PHE A 448 9.90 -35.32 -12.66
C PHE A 448 9.34 -35.88 -11.34
N PHE A 449 8.15 -35.43 -10.88
CA PHE A 449 7.63 -35.71 -9.54
C PHE A 449 6.18 -36.20 -9.56
N THR A 450 5.87 -37.18 -10.42
CA THR A 450 4.50 -37.69 -10.62
C THR A 450 3.77 -38.11 -9.33
N LYS A 451 4.49 -38.69 -8.35
CA LYS A 451 3.94 -39.15 -7.06
C LYS A 451 3.79 -38.01 -6.04
N TYR A 452 4.62 -36.95 -6.12
CA TYR A 452 4.73 -35.90 -5.09
C TYR A 452 4.44 -34.51 -5.63
N ARG A 453 3.67 -34.37 -6.71
CA ARG A 453 3.39 -33.09 -7.40
C ARG A 453 2.95 -31.98 -6.43
N ALA A 454 1.93 -32.26 -5.63
CA ALA A 454 1.37 -31.29 -4.69
C ALA A 454 2.40 -30.85 -3.62
N LEU A 455 3.19 -31.80 -3.11
CA LEU A 455 4.20 -31.54 -2.10
C LEU A 455 5.33 -30.66 -2.64
N VAL A 456 5.79 -30.90 -3.87
CA VAL A 456 6.82 -30.06 -4.52
C VAL A 456 6.27 -28.66 -4.79
N MET A 457 5.03 -28.53 -5.25
CA MET A 457 4.39 -27.21 -5.45
C MET A 457 4.28 -26.43 -4.14
N ILE A 458 3.80 -27.06 -3.07
CA ILE A 458 3.73 -26.45 -1.73
C ILE A 458 5.14 -26.06 -1.25
N GLY A 459 6.12 -26.92 -1.46
CA GLY A 459 7.53 -26.66 -1.14
C GLY A 459 8.10 -25.44 -1.85
N LEU A 460 7.77 -25.22 -3.13
CA LEU A 460 8.18 -24.03 -3.87
C LEU A 460 7.55 -22.75 -3.29
N TYR A 461 6.25 -22.78 -2.98
CA TYR A 461 5.60 -21.65 -2.31
C TYR A 461 6.23 -21.35 -0.95
N ALA A 462 6.45 -22.38 -0.14
CA ALA A 462 7.11 -22.24 1.16
C ALA A 462 8.54 -21.69 1.03
N THR A 463 9.29 -22.14 0.02
CA THR A 463 10.64 -21.63 -0.28
C THR A 463 10.62 -20.15 -0.61
N GLY A 464 9.67 -19.69 -1.44
CA GLY A 464 9.50 -18.27 -1.76
C GLY A 464 9.25 -17.42 -0.52
N ILE A 465 8.32 -17.86 0.34
CA ILE A 465 8.00 -17.15 1.60
C ILE A 465 9.22 -17.13 2.54
N LEU A 466 9.89 -18.27 2.72
CA LEU A 466 11.05 -18.39 3.61
C LEU A 466 12.19 -17.47 3.17
N LEU A 467 12.52 -17.48 1.87
CA LEU A 467 13.55 -16.60 1.32
C LEU A 467 13.13 -15.13 1.38
N GLY A 468 11.85 -14.82 1.17
CA GLY A 468 11.31 -13.47 1.39
C GLY A 468 11.54 -13.00 2.83
N ILE A 469 11.31 -13.87 3.83
CA ILE A 469 11.56 -13.56 5.25
C ILE A 469 13.08 -13.37 5.50
N ILE A 470 13.93 -14.22 4.96
CA ILE A 470 15.40 -14.10 5.13
C ILE A 470 15.88 -12.76 4.54
N VAL A 471 15.46 -12.43 3.32
CA VAL A 471 15.81 -11.16 2.66
C VAL A 471 15.27 -9.98 3.47
N ALA A 472 14.04 -10.06 4.01
CA ALA A 472 13.48 -9.04 4.87
C ALA A 472 14.34 -8.79 6.12
N LEU A 473 14.79 -9.86 6.79
CA LEU A 473 15.67 -9.76 7.97
C LEU A 473 17.04 -9.14 7.64
N ILE A 474 17.60 -9.49 6.48
CA ILE A 474 18.85 -8.89 5.99
C ILE A 474 18.63 -7.39 5.71
N LEU A 475 17.58 -7.03 4.99
CA LEU A 475 17.24 -5.66 4.65
C LEU A 475 16.94 -4.80 5.89
N LYS A 476 16.26 -5.36 6.90
CA LYS A 476 16.01 -4.71 8.20
C LYS A 476 17.31 -4.30 8.89
N ARG A 477 18.36 -5.13 8.82
CA ARG A 477 19.65 -4.88 9.47
C ARG A 477 20.59 -3.98 8.66
N THR A 478 20.39 -3.91 7.35
CA THR A 478 21.29 -3.22 6.42
C THR A 478 20.71 -1.91 5.90
N ALA A 479 19.84 -1.98 4.91
CA ALA A 479 19.33 -0.84 4.14
C ALA A 479 18.14 -0.11 4.79
N PHE A 480 17.31 -0.83 5.57
CA PHE A 480 16.07 -0.31 6.15
C PHE A 480 16.10 -0.39 7.69
N ARG A 481 17.09 0.26 8.31
CA ARG A 481 17.20 0.36 9.76
C ARG A 481 16.05 1.18 10.34
N GLY A 482 15.67 0.91 11.59
CA GLY A 482 14.57 1.55 12.31
C GLY A 482 13.38 0.62 12.51
N GLU A 483 12.44 1.04 13.35
CA GLU A 483 11.23 0.26 13.63
C GLU A 483 10.09 0.59 12.65
N PRO A 484 9.23 -0.39 12.34
CA PRO A 484 8.04 -0.15 11.55
C PRO A 484 7.06 0.76 12.29
N VAL A 485 6.34 1.58 11.53
CA VAL A 485 5.32 2.47 12.11
C VAL A 485 4.30 1.65 12.90
N PRO A 486 3.99 2.06 14.15
CA PRO A 486 2.98 1.38 14.95
C PRO A 486 1.63 1.34 14.24
N PHE A 487 1.00 0.18 14.23
CA PHE A 487 -0.34 0.03 13.69
C PHE A 487 -1.38 0.52 14.71
N VAL A 488 -1.60 1.84 14.73
CA VAL A 488 -2.64 2.47 15.54
C VAL A 488 -3.81 2.79 14.63
N MET A 489 -4.70 1.82 14.41
CA MET A 489 -5.94 2.04 13.64
C MET A 489 -7.13 1.46 14.39
N GLU A 490 -8.22 2.22 14.40
CA GLU A 490 -9.53 1.66 14.69
C GLU A 490 -9.94 0.70 13.59
N LEU A 491 -10.47 -0.43 13.98
CA LEU A 491 -11.11 -1.33 13.04
C LEU A 491 -12.42 -0.66 12.58
N PRO A 492 -12.57 -0.31 11.29
CA PRO A 492 -13.78 0.35 10.80
C PRO A 492 -14.98 -0.60 10.99
N ASN A 493 -16.18 -0.08 11.23
CA ASN A 493 -17.39 -0.91 11.24
C ASN A 493 -17.57 -1.59 9.88
N TYR A 494 -18.11 -2.82 9.89
CA TYR A 494 -18.43 -3.52 8.65
C TYR A 494 -19.50 -2.76 7.87
N ARG A 495 -19.20 -2.46 6.62
CA ARG A 495 -20.13 -1.78 5.71
C ARG A 495 -20.30 -2.61 4.44
N MET A 496 -21.48 -2.57 3.85
CA MET A 496 -21.70 -3.15 2.53
C MET A 496 -20.99 -2.30 1.47
N PRO A 497 -20.22 -2.91 0.57
CA PRO A 497 -19.52 -2.17 -0.48
C PRO A 497 -20.52 -1.47 -1.41
N SER A 498 -20.21 -0.23 -1.80
CA SER A 498 -21.00 0.51 -2.77
C SER A 498 -20.76 -0.05 -4.18
N PRO A 499 -21.78 -0.52 -4.91
CA PRO A 499 -21.59 -1.05 -6.26
C PRO A 499 -20.92 -0.05 -7.21
N LYS A 500 -21.22 1.24 -7.06
CA LYS A 500 -20.63 2.32 -7.85
C LYS A 500 -19.13 2.47 -7.59
N SER A 501 -18.71 2.42 -6.32
CA SER A 501 -17.30 2.54 -5.94
C SER A 501 -16.49 1.35 -6.44
N VAL A 502 -17.02 0.13 -6.28
CA VAL A 502 -16.39 -1.10 -6.77
C VAL A 502 -16.22 -1.04 -8.29
N PHE A 503 -17.27 -0.67 -9.05
CA PHE A 503 -17.18 -0.58 -10.50
C PHE A 503 -16.16 0.47 -10.96
N LEU A 504 -16.13 1.63 -10.32
CA LEU A 504 -15.17 2.70 -10.66
C LEU A 504 -13.73 2.25 -10.43
N LEU A 505 -13.47 1.59 -9.30
CA LEU A 505 -12.16 1.03 -8.96
C LEU A 505 -11.73 -0.05 -9.97
N LEU A 506 -12.65 -0.95 -10.34
CA LEU A 506 -12.38 -1.99 -11.34
C LEU A 506 -12.03 -1.40 -12.70
N TRP A 507 -12.79 -0.39 -13.13
CA TRP A 507 -12.52 0.31 -14.39
C TRP A 507 -11.14 0.98 -14.39
N GLU A 508 -10.80 1.67 -13.30
CA GLU A 508 -9.48 2.30 -13.15
C GLU A 508 -8.34 1.26 -13.22
N LYS A 509 -8.47 0.14 -12.49
CA LYS A 509 -7.47 -0.92 -12.50
C LYS A 509 -7.36 -1.62 -13.85
N ALA A 510 -8.49 -1.89 -14.51
CA ALA A 510 -8.51 -2.47 -15.85
C ALA A 510 -7.86 -1.53 -16.87
N ARG A 511 -8.18 -0.24 -16.84
CA ARG A 511 -7.57 0.78 -17.70
C ARG A 511 -6.06 0.89 -17.50
N ASP A 512 -5.61 0.94 -16.25
CA ASP A 512 -4.18 0.99 -15.90
C ASP A 512 -3.43 -0.25 -16.42
N PHE A 513 -4.04 -1.43 -16.33
CA PHE A 513 -3.47 -2.67 -16.85
C PHE A 513 -3.38 -2.65 -18.37
N LEU A 514 -4.48 -2.31 -19.06
CA LEU A 514 -4.52 -2.18 -20.53
C LEU A 514 -3.47 -1.20 -21.05
N GLN A 515 -3.37 -0.02 -20.44
CA GLN A 515 -2.39 0.97 -20.84
C GLN A 515 -0.94 0.45 -20.74
N ARG A 516 -0.64 -0.36 -19.71
CA ARG A 516 0.69 -0.99 -19.56
C ARG A 516 0.90 -2.13 -20.54
N ALA A 517 -0.14 -2.92 -20.80
CA ALA A 517 -0.08 -3.99 -21.80
C ALA A 517 0.27 -3.43 -23.17
N PHE A 518 -0.41 -2.38 -23.61
CA PHE A 518 -0.17 -1.75 -24.91
C PHE A 518 1.10 -0.88 -25.00
N THR A 519 1.74 -0.52 -23.89
CA THR A 519 2.99 0.26 -23.93
C THR A 519 4.22 -0.62 -23.71
N VAL A 520 4.31 -1.23 -22.54
CA VAL A 520 5.55 -1.91 -22.11
C VAL A 520 5.64 -3.32 -22.67
N ILE A 521 4.52 -4.09 -22.58
CA ILE A 521 4.55 -5.50 -22.96
C ILE A 521 4.58 -5.62 -24.49
N PHE A 522 3.80 -4.80 -25.21
CA PHE A 522 3.80 -4.74 -26.66
C PHE A 522 5.22 -4.52 -27.24
N ILE A 523 5.95 -3.54 -26.71
CA ILE A 523 7.32 -3.29 -27.18
C ILE A 523 8.24 -4.49 -26.84
N ALA A 524 8.08 -5.07 -25.65
CA ALA A 524 8.88 -6.22 -25.23
C ALA A 524 8.60 -7.46 -26.10
N THR A 525 7.35 -7.71 -26.49
CA THR A 525 6.99 -8.85 -27.38
C THR A 525 7.55 -8.67 -28.76
N ILE A 526 7.52 -7.46 -29.34
CA ILE A 526 8.13 -7.18 -30.65
C ILE A 526 9.65 -7.41 -30.60
N ILE A 527 10.32 -6.96 -29.53
CA ILE A 527 11.77 -7.18 -29.36
C ILE A 527 12.08 -8.69 -29.28
N ILE A 528 11.32 -9.45 -28.50
CA ILE A 528 11.53 -10.90 -28.40
C ILE A 528 11.24 -11.60 -29.71
N TRP A 529 10.13 -11.26 -30.40
CA TRP A 529 9.83 -11.78 -31.73
C TRP A 529 11.01 -11.52 -32.69
N PHE A 530 11.53 -10.28 -32.73
CA PHE A 530 12.68 -9.94 -33.57
C PHE A 530 13.90 -10.80 -33.24
N LEU A 531 14.22 -10.97 -31.95
CA LEU A 531 15.35 -11.79 -31.51
C LEU A 531 15.16 -13.28 -31.80
N GLN A 532 13.92 -13.77 -31.90
CA GLN A 532 13.60 -15.17 -32.24
C GLN A 532 13.58 -15.43 -33.75
N SER A 533 13.20 -14.41 -34.54
CA SER A 533 12.96 -14.58 -36.00
C SER A 533 14.19 -14.29 -36.84
N PHE A 534 15.23 -13.63 -36.31
CA PHE A 534 16.38 -13.22 -37.12
C PHE A 534 17.70 -13.77 -36.59
N ASP A 535 18.63 -14.01 -37.54
CA ASP A 535 20.05 -14.32 -37.26
C ASP A 535 20.91 -13.04 -37.15
N THR A 536 22.22 -13.20 -36.97
CA THR A 536 23.18 -12.06 -36.89
C THR A 536 23.32 -11.27 -38.20
N ARG A 537 22.86 -11.81 -39.31
CA ARG A 537 22.89 -11.17 -40.62
C ARG A 537 21.54 -10.60 -41.02
N LEU A 538 20.57 -10.61 -40.08
CA LEU A 538 19.18 -10.20 -40.32
C LEU A 538 18.43 -11.03 -41.36
N ASN A 539 18.83 -12.29 -41.57
CA ASN A 539 18.03 -13.24 -42.32
C ASN A 539 16.99 -13.88 -41.39
N VAL A 540 15.85 -14.21 -41.95
CA VAL A 540 14.83 -15.00 -41.24
C VAL A 540 15.34 -16.41 -41.02
N VAL A 541 15.16 -16.90 -39.80
CA VAL A 541 15.68 -18.19 -39.38
C VAL A 541 14.59 -19.23 -39.42
N ASP A 542 14.85 -20.34 -40.10
CA ASP A 542 13.93 -21.50 -40.16
C ASP A 542 14.08 -22.38 -38.91
N ASP A 543 15.30 -22.45 -38.34
CA ASP A 543 15.57 -23.16 -37.08
C ASP A 543 15.80 -22.17 -35.93
N SER A 544 14.98 -22.25 -34.89
CA SER A 544 15.09 -21.41 -33.69
C SER A 544 16.47 -21.48 -33.00
N ALA A 545 17.28 -22.53 -33.27
CA ALA A 545 18.62 -22.68 -32.74
C ALA A 545 19.65 -21.66 -33.30
N ASP A 546 19.38 -21.08 -34.44
CA ASP A 546 20.25 -20.09 -35.12
C ASP A 546 19.79 -18.64 -34.88
N SER A 547 18.72 -18.45 -34.12
CA SER A 547 18.19 -17.13 -33.78
C SER A 547 19.15 -16.31 -32.89
N LEU A 548 19.06 -14.97 -32.97
CA LEU A 548 19.78 -14.05 -32.08
C LEU A 548 19.53 -14.39 -30.61
N LEU A 549 18.30 -14.75 -30.27
CA LEU A 549 17.94 -15.11 -28.89
C LEU A 549 18.64 -16.38 -28.44
N ALA A 550 18.75 -17.40 -29.30
CA ALA A 550 19.48 -18.63 -29.02
C ALA A 550 21.00 -18.37 -28.86
N MET A 551 21.56 -17.47 -29.67
CA MET A 551 22.97 -17.06 -29.52
C MET A 551 23.24 -16.38 -28.18
N ILE A 552 22.36 -15.47 -27.76
CA ILE A 552 22.44 -14.84 -26.43
C ILE A 552 22.33 -15.92 -25.36
N GLY A 553 21.41 -16.87 -25.51
CA GLY A 553 21.27 -18.03 -24.64
C GLY A 553 22.55 -18.87 -24.55
N LYS A 554 23.16 -19.20 -25.69
CA LYS A 554 24.44 -19.94 -25.79
C LYS A 554 25.60 -19.18 -25.09
N PHE A 555 25.66 -17.86 -25.23
CA PHE A 555 26.67 -17.03 -24.58
C PHE A 555 26.51 -16.97 -23.04
N ILE A 556 25.28 -16.91 -22.55
CA ILE A 556 24.97 -16.82 -21.12
C ILE A 556 24.95 -18.20 -20.44
N ALA A 557 24.67 -19.30 -21.18
CA ALA A 557 24.52 -20.66 -20.65
C ALA A 557 25.67 -21.12 -19.71
N PRO A 558 26.95 -20.81 -19.96
CA PRO A 558 28.04 -21.21 -19.07
C PRO A 558 27.87 -20.73 -17.61
N ILE A 559 27.23 -19.57 -17.41
CA ILE A 559 26.97 -18.99 -16.08
C ILE A 559 26.06 -19.91 -15.25
N PHE A 560 25.15 -20.65 -15.91
CA PHE A 560 24.18 -21.54 -15.27
C PHE A 560 24.65 -22.99 -15.12
N LYS A 561 25.82 -23.36 -15.62
CA LYS A 561 26.40 -24.69 -15.41
C LYS A 561 26.53 -25.08 -13.94
N PRO A 562 27.00 -24.19 -13.02
CA PRO A 562 27.08 -24.51 -11.59
C PRO A 562 25.72 -24.77 -10.94
N LEU A 563 24.62 -24.35 -11.58
CA LEU A 563 23.26 -24.57 -11.11
C LEU A 563 22.62 -25.87 -11.66
N GLY A 564 23.35 -26.61 -12.51
CA GLY A 564 22.90 -27.87 -13.12
C GLY A 564 22.03 -27.73 -14.37
N PHE A 565 21.77 -26.52 -14.87
CA PHE A 565 20.98 -26.29 -16.10
C PHE A 565 21.69 -25.33 -17.07
N GLY A 566 22.95 -25.62 -17.40
CA GLY A 566 23.75 -24.86 -18.35
C GLY A 566 23.43 -25.12 -19.84
N ASP A 567 22.28 -25.69 -20.18
CA ASP A 567 21.83 -25.83 -21.57
C ASP A 567 21.26 -24.50 -22.08
N TRP A 568 21.66 -24.13 -23.31
CA TRP A 568 21.26 -22.86 -23.91
C TRP A 568 19.72 -22.75 -24.08
N ARG A 569 19.02 -23.86 -24.31
CA ARG A 569 17.55 -23.88 -24.45
C ARG A 569 16.87 -23.47 -23.15
N ALA A 570 17.34 -23.97 -22.02
CA ALA A 570 16.85 -23.58 -20.69
C ALA A 570 17.07 -22.09 -20.41
N VAL A 571 18.27 -21.57 -20.77
CA VAL A 571 18.62 -20.16 -20.58
C VAL A 571 17.83 -19.25 -21.49
N THR A 572 17.67 -19.63 -22.77
CA THR A 572 16.81 -18.92 -23.74
C THR A 572 15.38 -18.79 -23.23
N ALA A 573 14.82 -19.88 -22.68
CA ALA A 573 13.49 -19.88 -22.08
C ALA A 573 13.40 -18.94 -20.86
N LEU A 574 14.44 -18.83 -20.02
CA LEU A 574 14.48 -17.87 -18.90
C LEU A 574 14.50 -16.42 -19.40
N ILE A 575 15.21 -16.13 -20.49
CA ILE A 575 15.25 -14.79 -21.09
C ILE A 575 13.85 -14.42 -21.66
N SER A 576 13.19 -15.32 -22.38
CA SER A 576 11.80 -15.13 -22.83
C SER A 576 10.84 -14.95 -21.65
N GLY A 577 11.04 -15.72 -20.58
CA GLY A 577 10.28 -15.63 -19.33
C GLY A 577 10.45 -14.32 -18.56
N PHE A 578 11.35 -13.44 -18.97
CA PHE A 578 11.41 -12.07 -18.48
C PHE A 578 10.29 -11.19 -19.04
N THR A 579 9.84 -11.43 -20.25
CA THR A 579 8.68 -10.69 -20.80
C THR A 579 7.40 -11.09 -20.08
N ALA A 580 7.13 -12.40 -20.04
CA ALA A 580 6.01 -13.01 -19.35
C ALA A 580 6.42 -14.41 -18.87
N LYS A 581 6.14 -14.74 -17.61
CA LYS A 581 6.63 -15.99 -17.00
C LYS A 581 6.15 -17.24 -17.70
N GLU A 582 4.93 -17.24 -18.20
CA GLU A 582 4.35 -18.32 -18.99
C GLU A 582 5.11 -18.61 -20.29
N ALA A 583 5.79 -17.61 -20.86
CA ALA A 583 6.60 -17.77 -22.06
C ALA A 583 7.77 -18.76 -21.89
N VAL A 584 8.17 -19.09 -20.66
CA VAL A 584 9.16 -20.15 -20.40
C VAL A 584 8.70 -21.48 -20.97
N VAL A 585 7.43 -21.86 -20.75
CA VAL A 585 6.88 -23.15 -21.21
C VAL A 585 6.74 -23.18 -22.72
N SER A 586 6.19 -22.12 -23.32
CA SER A 586 6.03 -22.05 -24.78
C SER A 586 7.37 -22.00 -25.50
N THR A 587 8.36 -21.24 -25.00
CA THR A 587 9.70 -21.21 -25.58
C THR A 587 10.39 -22.57 -25.49
N LEU A 588 10.32 -23.27 -24.33
CA LEU A 588 10.86 -24.62 -24.22
C LEU A 588 10.18 -25.59 -25.18
N SER A 589 8.87 -25.49 -25.36
CA SER A 589 8.09 -26.29 -26.30
C SER A 589 8.59 -26.11 -27.75
N VAL A 590 8.79 -24.87 -28.19
CA VAL A 590 9.32 -24.55 -29.52
C VAL A 590 10.76 -25.06 -29.68
N LEU A 591 11.65 -24.77 -28.70
CA LEU A 591 13.07 -25.18 -28.76
C LEU A 591 13.29 -26.70 -28.66
N MET A 592 12.29 -27.43 -28.17
CA MET A 592 12.31 -28.90 -28.11
C MET A 592 11.52 -29.55 -29.27
N ASN A 593 11.00 -28.75 -30.22
CA ASN A 593 10.18 -29.20 -31.36
C ASN A 593 9.00 -30.08 -30.93
N THR A 594 8.32 -29.72 -29.85
CA THR A 594 7.20 -30.49 -29.28
C THR A 594 6.01 -29.58 -28.95
N GLY A 595 4.80 -30.15 -28.93
CA GLY A 595 3.63 -29.45 -28.41
C GLY A 595 3.72 -29.26 -26.89
N THR A 596 3.10 -28.19 -26.36
CA THR A 596 3.09 -27.89 -24.92
C THR A 596 2.55 -29.04 -24.07
N ALA A 597 1.59 -29.82 -24.59
CA ALA A 597 1.03 -30.98 -23.90
C ALA A 597 2.04 -32.15 -23.77
N GLN A 598 2.99 -32.28 -24.71
CA GLN A 598 3.98 -33.34 -24.76
C GLN A 598 5.32 -32.94 -24.14
N LEU A 599 5.51 -31.66 -23.80
CA LEU A 599 6.75 -31.13 -23.26
C LEU A 599 7.23 -31.91 -22.03
N GLY A 600 6.31 -32.32 -21.16
CA GLY A 600 6.64 -33.10 -19.94
C GLY A 600 7.36 -34.43 -20.22
N SER A 601 7.15 -35.06 -21.36
CA SER A 601 7.82 -36.32 -21.75
C SER A 601 9.24 -36.10 -22.27
N VAL A 602 9.54 -34.91 -22.79
CA VAL A 602 10.84 -34.61 -23.41
C VAL A 602 11.77 -33.86 -22.44
N LEU A 603 11.24 -33.17 -21.42
CA LEU A 603 12.05 -32.47 -20.40
C LEU A 603 13.13 -33.34 -19.73
N PRO A 604 12.94 -34.67 -19.46
CA PRO A 604 13.98 -35.50 -18.91
C PRO A 604 15.24 -35.66 -19.79
N SER A 605 15.17 -35.33 -21.08
CA SER A 605 16.35 -35.27 -21.96
C SER A 605 17.21 -34.00 -21.71
N LEU A 606 16.64 -32.96 -21.13
CA LEU A 606 17.30 -31.69 -20.91
C LEU A 606 17.68 -31.46 -19.43
N PHE A 607 16.89 -32.00 -18.50
CA PHE A 607 17.06 -31.83 -17.06
C PHE A 607 17.14 -33.19 -16.35
N THR A 608 17.95 -33.26 -15.30
CA THR A 608 17.84 -34.28 -14.26
C THR A 608 16.82 -33.85 -13.19
N GLY A 609 16.35 -34.75 -12.35
CA GLY A 609 15.43 -34.39 -11.26
C GLY A 609 15.95 -33.25 -10.37
N LEU A 610 17.27 -33.29 -10.04
CA LEU A 610 17.91 -32.26 -9.22
C LEU A 610 18.06 -30.93 -9.96
N SER A 611 18.47 -30.96 -11.24
CA SER A 611 18.56 -29.72 -12.04
C SER A 611 17.20 -29.12 -12.32
N ALA A 612 16.15 -29.93 -12.42
CA ALA A 612 14.77 -29.46 -12.52
C ALA A 612 14.32 -28.67 -11.26
N VAL A 613 14.64 -29.18 -10.06
CA VAL A 613 14.38 -28.45 -8.80
C VAL A 613 15.15 -27.14 -8.76
N SER A 614 16.44 -27.16 -9.12
CA SER A 614 17.27 -25.96 -9.18
C SER A 614 16.72 -24.92 -10.15
N PHE A 615 16.29 -25.34 -11.35
CA PHE A 615 15.64 -24.48 -12.34
C PHE A 615 14.31 -23.90 -11.82
N LEU A 616 13.49 -24.71 -11.14
CA LEU A 616 12.24 -24.24 -10.54
C LEU A 616 12.49 -23.18 -9.45
N VAL A 617 13.49 -23.40 -8.58
CA VAL A 617 13.87 -22.42 -7.56
C VAL A 617 14.40 -21.13 -8.18
N PHE A 618 15.22 -21.23 -9.22
CA PHE A 618 15.66 -20.04 -9.96
C PHE A 618 14.48 -19.31 -10.58
N THR A 619 13.58 -20.02 -11.26
CA THR A 619 12.40 -19.45 -11.90
C THR A 619 11.44 -18.79 -10.89
N LEU A 620 11.36 -19.35 -9.68
CA LEU A 620 10.60 -18.78 -8.59
C LEU A 620 11.13 -17.40 -8.17
N LEU A 621 12.44 -17.24 -8.07
CA LEU A 621 13.09 -16.13 -7.36
C LEU A 621 13.64 -15.02 -8.28
N TYR A 622 14.02 -15.36 -9.53
CA TYR A 622 14.63 -14.35 -10.42
C TYR A 622 13.64 -13.25 -10.76
N THR A 623 14.17 -12.14 -11.28
CA THR A 623 13.43 -10.91 -11.57
C THR A 623 12.00 -11.17 -12.11
N PRO A 624 11.00 -10.43 -11.65
CA PRO A 624 9.62 -10.58 -12.16
C PRO A 624 9.54 -10.17 -13.63
N CYS A 625 8.35 -10.30 -14.23
CA CYS A 625 8.11 -9.92 -15.63
C CYS A 625 8.36 -8.42 -15.88
N VAL A 626 8.58 -8.05 -17.14
CA VAL A 626 8.83 -6.67 -17.58
C VAL A 626 7.80 -5.69 -17.05
N ALA A 627 6.51 -6.06 -17.02
CA ALA A 627 5.44 -5.23 -16.48
C ALA A 627 5.63 -4.93 -14.98
N ALA A 628 6.07 -5.90 -14.20
CA ALA A 628 6.36 -5.70 -12.79
C ALA A 628 7.60 -4.81 -12.58
N VAL A 629 8.67 -5.01 -13.36
CA VAL A 629 9.87 -4.16 -13.32
C VAL A 629 9.54 -2.71 -13.70
N ALA A 630 8.72 -2.49 -14.73
CA ALA A 630 8.23 -1.16 -15.09
C ALA A 630 7.41 -0.51 -13.97
N THR A 631 6.63 -1.32 -13.24
CA THR A 631 5.87 -0.85 -12.07
C THR A 631 6.81 -0.50 -10.92
N ILE A 632 7.81 -1.35 -10.60
CA ILE A 632 8.85 -1.07 -9.61
C ILE A 632 9.55 0.26 -9.92
N LYS A 633 9.92 0.50 -11.21
CA LYS A 633 10.54 1.74 -11.66
C LYS A 633 9.65 2.96 -11.38
N LYS A 634 8.34 2.85 -11.65
CA LYS A 634 7.38 3.93 -11.39
C LYS A 634 7.25 4.21 -9.89
N GLU A 635 7.14 3.16 -9.06
CA GLU A 635 6.95 3.30 -7.61
C GLU A 635 8.21 3.74 -6.86
N LEU A 636 9.41 3.33 -7.32
CA LEU A 636 10.67 3.76 -6.71
C LEU A 636 11.18 5.11 -7.25
N GLY A 637 10.63 5.62 -8.36
CA GLY A 637 11.00 6.89 -8.98
C GLY A 637 12.44 6.96 -9.51
N SER A 638 13.20 5.84 -9.55
CA SER A 638 14.62 5.82 -9.92
C SER A 638 15.01 4.63 -10.77
N ARG A 639 15.65 4.88 -11.92
CA ARG A 639 16.16 3.82 -12.80
C ARG A 639 17.26 3.00 -12.12
N ILE A 640 18.20 3.67 -11.41
CA ILE A 640 19.33 3.03 -10.74
C ILE A 640 18.85 2.08 -9.64
N LYS A 641 17.90 2.52 -8.80
CA LYS A 641 17.31 1.67 -7.76
C LYS A 641 16.60 0.46 -8.36
N THR A 642 15.90 0.63 -9.47
CA THR A 642 15.23 -0.48 -10.17
C THR A 642 16.21 -1.52 -10.69
N VAL A 643 17.30 -1.09 -11.33
CA VAL A 643 18.37 -2.00 -11.78
C VAL A 643 18.99 -2.73 -10.58
N GLY A 644 19.23 -2.03 -9.47
CA GLY A 644 19.72 -2.64 -8.22
C GLY A 644 18.76 -3.72 -7.68
N VAL A 645 17.44 -3.51 -7.76
CA VAL A 645 16.44 -4.49 -7.36
C VAL A 645 16.49 -5.73 -8.26
N VAL A 646 16.52 -5.55 -9.57
CA VAL A 646 16.64 -6.66 -10.55
C VAL A 646 17.89 -7.47 -10.29
N PHE A 647 19.03 -6.80 -10.12
CA PHE A 647 20.29 -7.46 -9.82
C PHE A 647 20.24 -8.25 -8.49
N MET A 648 19.72 -7.64 -7.44
CA MET A 648 19.54 -8.30 -6.13
C MET A 648 18.70 -9.56 -6.25
N GLN A 649 17.57 -9.50 -6.96
CA GLN A 649 16.67 -10.65 -7.15
C GLN A 649 17.36 -11.77 -7.94
N CYS A 650 18.05 -11.44 -9.02
CA CYS A 650 18.83 -12.42 -9.79
C CYS A 650 19.95 -13.05 -8.95
N ALA A 651 20.65 -12.25 -8.14
CA ALA A 651 21.71 -12.75 -7.26
C ALA A 651 21.15 -13.71 -6.19
N VAL A 652 20.03 -13.35 -5.54
CA VAL A 652 19.34 -14.24 -4.57
C VAL A 652 18.89 -15.53 -5.24
N ALA A 653 18.30 -15.44 -6.44
CA ALA A 653 17.88 -16.61 -7.21
C ALA A 653 19.06 -17.52 -7.55
N TYR A 654 20.17 -16.94 -7.97
CA TYR A 654 21.39 -17.68 -8.29
C TYR A 654 21.97 -18.40 -7.07
N ILE A 655 22.11 -17.67 -5.94
CA ILE A 655 22.63 -18.24 -4.69
C ILE A 655 21.73 -19.37 -4.18
N ALA A 656 20.42 -19.15 -4.16
CA ALA A 656 19.46 -20.16 -3.70
C ALA A 656 19.47 -21.42 -4.56
N SER A 657 19.48 -21.27 -5.89
CA SER A 657 19.57 -22.39 -6.83
C SER A 657 20.90 -23.13 -6.73
N PHE A 658 22.01 -22.39 -6.55
CA PHE A 658 23.32 -23.00 -6.33
C PHE A 658 23.36 -23.84 -5.05
N ILE A 659 22.81 -23.32 -3.95
CA ILE A 659 22.71 -24.07 -2.70
C ILE A 659 21.88 -25.34 -2.90
N VAL A 660 20.71 -25.23 -3.54
CA VAL A 660 19.82 -26.37 -3.80
C VAL A 660 20.50 -27.43 -4.64
N TYR A 661 21.21 -27.01 -5.70
CA TYR A 661 21.92 -27.96 -6.57
C TYR A 661 23.12 -28.61 -5.88
N SER A 662 23.93 -27.80 -5.18
CA SER A 662 25.14 -28.32 -4.49
C SER A 662 24.79 -29.22 -3.31
N VAL A 663 23.82 -28.81 -2.47
CA VAL A 663 23.38 -29.61 -1.34
C VAL A 663 22.63 -30.87 -1.81
N GLY A 664 21.76 -30.72 -2.82
CA GLY A 664 21.06 -31.88 -3.40
C GLY A 664 22.00 -32.90 -4.04
N GLY A 665 23.12 -32.44 -4.65
CA GLY A 665 24.15 -33.31 -5.20
C GLY A 665 24.93 -34.12 -4.17
N LEU A 666 24.83 -33.78 -2.87
CA LEU A 666 25.42 -34.58 -1.79
C LEU A 666 24.54 -35.78 -1.37
N PHE A 667 23.27 -35.77 -1.76
CA PHE A 667 22.27 -36.80 -1.39
C PHE A 667 21.84 -37.66 -2.57
N VAL A 668 22.24 -37.33 -3.79
CA VAL A 668 21.99 -38.05 -5.03
C VAL A 668 23.31 -38.57 -5.57
#